data_b355a770a4c8b8d6697ed0d1c4d484f4
#
_entry.id   b355a770a4c8b8d6697ed0d1c4d484f4
#
_cell.length_a   1.000
_cell.length_b   1.000
_cell.length_c   1.000
_cell.angle_alpha   90.00
_cell.angle_beta   90.00
_cell.angle_gamma   90.00
#
_symmetry.space_group_name_H-M   'P 1'
#
loop_
_entity.id
_entity.type
_entity.pdbx_description
1 polymer ?
#
loop_
_entity_poly.entity_id
_entity_poly.type
_entity_poly.pdbx_seq_one_letter_code
_entity_poly.pdbx_strand_id
1 'polypeptide(L)'
;MTPFLRPEARKANLWSQLASTRKTMLSNPFTRLSALLLLSAAPAFAQINGVGQRPYLGWSSFSEQTINSSFLTQANITTQSDALAASGLQAHGFAYINIDSGWQGSFDANGRPIPNATTFPDIKALVDHIHGNGQKAGIYWIPGVEYPAVAANSPILGTQYYIQDILAVPYTAGNAFGAPGTSPYHYKIDFAKPGAQEYMNSVVALFASWGIDYIKLDGVTPGSDSYGLSIDNRADVAAWSKAIAVSGRPIWLTISWALDQDYLSVWQQYANARRVDQDVECEGGCATLTDWPRIYERFRDLPGWENASGPEIGWNDLDTLDISDGPIDGLTNEEKRSALSFWALVNAPITLGGDLTKIDDFGKTLVSNDEALAVGQTGKPAKQVLDGDVEVYVSDLGNGAYNVGIFNMDAVVTHARIPWSLLGFADAVDVRDLWTHREVGPALGGFSTTLEGHGSRLLRVYGIGHAAPAPSTSYEAESAVLGGSAVIASCPACSGGEKVGGLGLGAGNKVTFNNVYVETAGEYLMQVDSMTQGLRSYLYSVDGGAYQTLDCGGGSFFLPASTTVPVYLQKGFNTIAFGSPVSYPPDLDKIAISGNGDFPRPASNTYEAEVATLGGTVIGEFSNYSSGLGKAGNIGGGAANSVTFSNVTVPSTGTYQLEIDYQTSGVRSYFMSVNGGAETELDLNGSTFSDPVPTVIPVQLHAGTNTISFGNASGYAPDLDRIVVAPSY
;
A
#
# COMPACT_ATOMS: atom_id res chain seq x y z
N MET A 1 -62.42 -28.00 -17.32
CA MET A 1 -62.31 -28.32 -15.88
C MET A 1 -61.18 -29.28 -15.71
N THR A 2 -60.01 -28.82 -15.39
CA THR A 2 -58.83 -29.62 -15.04
C THR A 2 -58.08 -28.86 -13.96
N PRO A 3 -57.78 -29.47 -12.79
CA PRO A 3 -57.21 -28.73 -11.67
C PRO A 3 -55.68 -28.61 -11.73
N PHE A 4 -55.23 -27.46 -11.28
CA PHE A 4 -53.82 -27.13 -10.98
C PHE A 4 -53.19 -28.12 -10.02
N LEU A 5 -52.06 -28.70 -10.41
CA LEU A 5 -51.13 -29.39 -9.49
C LEU A 5 -49.99 -28.47 -9.13
N ARG A 6 -49.80 -28.21 -7.87
CA ARG A 6 -48.68 -27.52 -7.26
C ARG A 6 -47.39 -28.37 -7.33
N PRO A 7 -46.19 -27.80 -7.49
CA PRO A 7 -44.93 -28.52 -7.39
C PRO A 7 -44.34 -28.38 -5.96
N GLU A 8 -44.75 -29.29 -5.07
CA GLU A 8 -44.08 -29.50 -3.79
C GLU A 8 -43.71 -30.97 -3.68
N ALA A 9 -42.61 -31.42 -4.25
CA ALA A 9 -42.03 -32.75 -3.95
C ALA A 9 -40.68 -32.97 -4.63
N ARG A 10 -39.72 -32.07 -4.47
CA ARG A 10 -38.31 -32.33 -4.87
C ARG A 10 -37.23 -31.86 -3.87
N LYS A 11 -37.58 -31.47 -2.67
CA LYS A 11 -36.58 -31.10 -1.64
C LYS A 11 -36.30 -32.18 -0.57
N ALA A 12 -36.93 -33.33 -0.62
CA ALA A 12 -36.82 -34.35 0.43
C ALA A 12 -35.81 -35.48 0.17
N ASN A 13 -35.19 -35.58 -1.01
CA ASN A 13 -34.36 -36.75 -1.34
C ASN A 13 -32.84 -36.51 -1.38
N LEU A 14 -32.34 -35.31 -1.04
CA LEU A 14 -30.88 -35.08 -1.00
C LEU A 14 -30.25 -35.24 0.38
N TRP A 15 -31.08 -35.26 1.45
CA TRP A 15 -30.59 -35.39 2.82
C TRP A 15 -30.54 -36.83 3.34
N SER A 16 -31.12 -37.81 2.63
CA SER A 16 -31.14 -39.20 3.06
C SER A 16 -29.93 -40.04 2.59
N GLN A 17 -29.10 -39.54 1.68
CA GLN A 17 -27.91 -40.27 1.23
C GLN A 17 -26.62 -39.92 1.98
N LEU A 18 -26.59 -38.87 2.76
CA LEU A 18 -25.42 -38.48 3.56
C LEU A 18 -25.45 -39.04 5.02
N ALA A 19 -26.51 -39.66 5.42
CA ALA A 19 -26.67 -40.25 6.77
C ALA A 19 -26.33 -41.74 6.85
N SER A 20 -26.04 -42.44 5.76
CA SER A 20 -25.85 -43.91 5.76
C SER A 20 -24.39 -44.40 5.77
N THR A 21 -23.40 -43.51 5.76
CA THR A 21 -21.98 -43.88 5.74
C THR A 21 -21.23 -43.68 7.06
N ARG A 22 -21.95 -43.51 8.18
CA ARG A 22 -21.36 -43.37 9.52
C ARG A 22 -21.74 -44.46 10.50
N LYS A 23 -22.16 -45.67 10.07
CA LYS A 23 -22.46 -46.79 10.97
C LYS A 23 -21.98 -48.13 10.44
N THR A 24 -20.68 -48.32 10.29
CA THR A 24 -20.06 -49.65 10.28
C THR A 24 -18.54 -49.50 10.38
N MET A 25 -18.04 -49.32 11.61
CA MET A 25 -16.71 -49.70 12.05
C MET A 25 -16.57 -49.51 13.56
N LEU A 26 -17.28 -50.38 14.31
CA LEU A 26 -16.98 -50.63 15.72
C LEU A 26 -17.39 -52.07 16.04
N SER A 27 -16.46 -53.02 15.83
CA SER A 27 -16.34 -54.22 16.64
C SER A 27 -15.19 -55.10 16.12
N ASN A 28 -14.01 -54.96 16.69
CA ASN A 28 -13.15 -56.11 17.02
C ASN A 28 -12.14 -55.70 18.10
N PRO A 29 -12.11 -56.39 19.26
CA PRO A 29 -11.13 -56.16 20.29
C PRO A 29 -9.92 -57.08 20.08
N PHE A 30 -8.79 -56.64 20.60
CA PHE A 30 -7.47 -57.29 20.69
C PHE A 30 -6.49 -56.93 19.58
N THR A 31 -5.78 -55.85 19.81
CA THR A 31 -4.32 -55.80 19.89
C THR A 31 -3.92 -54.43 20.48
N ARG A 32 -3.52 -54.46 21.75
CA ARG A 32 -2.79 -53.34 22.37
C ARG A 32 -1.41 -53.33 21.72
N LEU A 33 -1.26 -52.60 20.65
CA LEU A 33 0.02 -52.10 20.19
C LEU A 33 0.11 -50.67 20.68
N SER A 34 1.03 -50.39 21.57
CA SER A 34 1.42 -49.07 22.00
C SER A 34 1.87 -48.30 20.78
N ALA A 35 0.93 -47.64 20.09
CA ALA A 35 1.27 -46.56 19.19
C ALA A 35 1.74 -45.43 20.10
N LEU A 36 3.08 -45.30 20.25
CA LEU A 36 3.68 -44.04 20.53
C LEU A 36 3.13 -43.12 19.46
N LEU A 37 2.18 -42.27 19.78
CA LEU A 37 1.91 -41.06 19.07
C LEU A 37 3.22 -40.24 19.17
N LEU A 38 4.09 -40.41 18.20
CA LEU A 38 4.87 -39.30 17.71
C LEU A 38 3.84 -38.28 17.25
N LEU A 39 3.39 -37.43 18.17
CA LEU A 39 3.05 -36.08 17.80
C LEU A 39 4.34 -35.56 17.13
N SER A 40 4.40 -35.66 15.82
CA SER A 40 5.12 -34.66 15.05
C SER A 40 4.42 -33.36 15.42
N ALA A 41 4.95 -32.68 16.45
CA ALA A 41 4.79 -31.26 16.53
C ALA A 41 5.25 -30.79 15.15
N ALA A 42 4.31 -30.46 14.26
CA ALA A 42 4.61 -29.53 13.20
C ALA A 42 5.36 -28.43 13.94
N PRO A 43 6.55 -28.01 13.48
CA PRO A 43 7.17 -26.86 14.06
C PRO A 43 6.06 -25.79 14.03
N ALA A 44 5.59 -25.38 15.21
CA ALA A 44 4.90 -24.13 15.33
C ALA A 44 5.98 -23.14 14.92
N PHE A 45 5.95 -22.69 13.66
CA PHE A 45 6.71 -21.55 13.21
C PHE A 45 6.09 -20.39 13.99
N ALA A 46 6.55 -20.25 15.24
CA ALA A 46 6.32 -19.05 15.98
C ALA A 46 7.06 -17.96 15.21
N GLN A 47 6.35 -16.93 14.81
CA GLN A 47 6.98 -15.66 14.44
C GLN A 47 8.06 -15.35 15.48
N ILE A 48 9.04 -14.54 15.06
CA ILE A 48 10.17 -14.12 15.89
C ILE A 48 9.65 -13.74 17.29
N ASN A 49 10.34 -14.17 18.31
CA ASN A 49 10.04 -13.85 19.73
C ASN A 49 8.69 -14.35 20.27
N GLY A 50 8.00 -15.27 19.57
CA GLY A 50 6.73 -15.84 20.01
C GLY A 50 5.52 -14.90 19.85
N VAL A 51 5.67 -13.79 19.16
CA VAL A 51 4.61 -12.83 18.80
C VAL A 51 4.44 -12.77 17.28
N GLY A 52 3.42 -12.04 16.79
CA GLY A 52 3.27 -11.77 15.36
C GLY A 52 2.57 -12.89 14.56
N GLN A 53 1.85 -13.79 15.20
CA GLN A 53 1.03 -14.81 14.50
C GLN A 53 -0.11 -14.17 13.68
N ARG A 54 -0.49 -12.95 14.04
CA ARG A 54 -1.46 -12.09 13.36
C ARG A 54 -0.96 -10.66 13.43
N PRO A 55 -1.34 -9.79 12.48
CA PRO A 55 -1.07 -8.35 12.58
C PRO A 55 -1.67 -7.78 13.86
N TYR A 56 -0.96 -6.87 14.50
CA TYR A 56 -1.49 -6.19 15.68
C TYR A 56 -2.45 -5.05 15.31
N LEU A 57 -3.31 -4.68 16.26
CA LEU A 57 -4.14 -3.48 16.18
C LEU A 57 -3.77 -2.57 17.36
N GLY A 58 -3.63 -1.27 17.09
CA GLY A 58 -3.21 -0.31 18.10
C GLY A 58 -3.31 1.13 17.69
N TRP A 59 -2.52 1.96 18.35
CA TRP A 59 -2.39 3.39 18.12
C TRP A 59 -0.91 3.80 18.21
N SER A 60 -0.52 4.82 17.44
CA SER A 60 0.82 5.43 17.47
C SER A 60 0.70 6.95 17.61
N SER A 61 1.70 7.56 18.28
CA SER A 61 1.69 9.00 18.54
C SER A 61 2.18 9.86 17.38
N PHE A 62 2.74 9.25 16.29
CA PHE A 62 3.47 10.02 15.28
C PHE A 62 2.58 10.98 14.50
N SER A 63 1.42 10.53 14.02
CA SER A 63 0.50 11.37 13.24
C SER A 63 0.10 12.65 14.01
N GLU A 64 -0.19 12.55 15.31
CA GLU A 64 -0.42 13.74 16.15
C GLU A 64 0.81 14.64 16.30
N GLN A 65 2.02 14.08 16.24
CA GLN A 65 3.25 14.87 16.34
C GLN A 65 3.51 15.70 15.08
N THR A 66 3.04 15.26 13.91
CA THR A 66 3.21 16.00 12.64
C THR A 66 2.46 17.33 12.64
N ILE A 67 1.28 17.39 13.28
CA ILE A 67 0.45 18.60 13.37
C ILE A 67 0.65 19.36 14.69
N ASN A 68 1.19 18.70 15.73
CA ASN A 68 1.47 19.29 17.04
C ASN A 68 2.78 18.80 17.61
N SER A 69 3.88 19.49 17.33
CA SER A 69 5.23 19.12 17.76
C SER A 69 5.41 19.06 19.30
N SER A 70 4.45 19.56 20.08
CA SER A 70 4.44 19.47 21.55
C SER A 70 3.58 18.32 22.08
N PHE A 71 2.97 17.51 21.21
CA PHE A 71 2.04 16.46 21.59
C PHE A 71 2.70 15.39 22.46
N LEU A 72 3.93 14.99 22.15
CA LEU A 72 4.58 13.84 22.75
C LEU A 72 5.02 14.09 24.20
N THR A 73 4.12 13.78 25.12
CA THR A 73 4.34 13.83 26.57
C THR A 73 3.74 12.62 27.25
N GLN A 74 4.30 12.23 28.43
CA GLN A 74 3.74 11.17 29.27
C GLN A 74 2.24 11.39 29.56
N ALA A 75 1.84 12.64 29.83
CA ALA A 75 0.44 12.98 30.12
C ALA A 75 -0.49 12.71 28.93
N ASN A 76 -0.09 13.12 27.72
CA ASN A 76 -0.88 12.88 26.52
C ASN A 76 -0.96 11.39 26.18
N ILE A 77 0.16 10.65 26.29
CA ILE A 77 0.14 9.18 26.07
C ILE A 77 -0.76 8.48 27.08
N THR A 78 -0.74 8.90 28.36
CA THR A 78 -1.69 8.41 29.37
C THR A 78 -3.13 8.67 28.94
N THR A 79 -3.43 9.87 28.46
CA THR A 79 -4.76 10.24 27.96
C THR A 79 -5.20 9.38 26.79
N GLN A 80 -4.32 9.09 25.82
CA GLN A 80 -4.63 8.22 24.68
C GLN A 80 -4.88 6.78 25.13
N SER A 81 -4.09 6.26 26.07
CA SER A 81 -4.33 4.96 26.68
C SER A 81 -5.70 4.86 27.36
N ASP A 82 -6.07 5.88 28.13
CA ASP A 82 -7.37 5.95 28.80
C ASP A 82 -8.52 6.07 27.77
N ALA A 83 -8.32 6.86 26.69
CA ALA A 83 -9.28 7.00 25.63
C ALA A 83 -9.50 5.68 24.88
N LEU A 84 -8.43 4.93 24.58
CA LEU A 84 -8.55 3.59 24.00
C LEU A 84 -9.36 2.65 24.91
N ALA A 85 -9.11 2.67 26.20
CA ALA A 85 -9.88 1.87 27.17
C ALA A 85 -11.37 2.27 27.23
N ALA A 86 -11.65 3.57 27.18
CA ALA A 86 -13.01 4.11 27.25
C ALA A 86 -13.79 3.95 25.92
N SER A 87 -13.12 3.91 24.78
CA SER A 87 -13.75 3.84 23.46
C SER A 87 -14.52 2.53 23.20
N GLY A 88 -14.11 1.44 23.84
CA GLY A 88 -14.58 0.08 23.60
C GLY A 88 -13.77 -0.67 22.53
N LEU A 89 -12.81 -0.04 21.86
CA LEU A 89 -12.04 -0.64 20.77
C LEU A 89 -11.18 -1.84 21.19
N GLN A 90 -10.86 -1.96 22.48
CA GLN A 90 -10.17 -3.16 22.98
C GLN A 90 -10.99 -4.44 22.77
N ALA A 91 -12.32 -4.37 22.78
CA ALA A 91 -13.19 -5.51 22.47
C ALA A 91 -13.06 -5.96 20.99
N HIS A 92 -12.62 -5.07 20.12
CA HIS A 92 -12.37 -5.28 18.69
C HIS A 92 -10.90 -5.62 18.39
N GLY A 93 -10.05 -5.75 19.43
CA GLY A 93 -8.66 -6.21 19.30
C GLY A 93 -7.59 -5.12 19.35
N PHE A 94 -7.94 -3.83 19.43
CA PHE A 94 -6.98 -2.74 19.60
C PHE A 94 -6.35 -2.81 20.99
N ALA A 95 -5.03 -3.03 21.04
CA ALA A 95 -4.36 -3.27 22.30
C ALA A 95 -3.02 -2.55 22.46
N TYR A 96 -2.42 -2.03 21.40
CA TYR A 96 -1.10 -1.40 21.47
C TYR A 96 -1.21 0.12 21.58
N ILE A 97 -0.37 0.71 22.43
CA ILE A 97 -0.11 2.15 22.55
C ILE A 97 1.38 2.34 22.28
N ASN A 98 1.70 2.89 21.11
CA ASN A 98 3.07 3.05 20.64
C ASN A 98 3.53 4.50 20.80
N ILE A 99 4.64 4.68 21.54
CA ILE A 99 5.31 5.97 21.74
C ILE A 99 6.35 6.11 20.64
N ASP A 100 6.16 7.04 19.73
CA ASP A 100 7.08 7.30 18.61
C ASP A 100 8.27 8.20 19.01
N SER A 101 9.00 8.73 18.05
CA SER A 101 10.27 9.50 18.24
C SER A 101 10.11 10.72 19.14
N GLY A 102 11.16 11.06 19.93
CA GLY A 102 11.19 12.26 20.78
C GLY A 102 10.98 11.99 22.29
N TRP A 103 10.79 10.75 22.70
CA TRP A 103 10.67 10.38 24.13
C TRP A 103 12.00 10.41 24.88
N GLN A 104 13.12 10.16 24.19
CA GLN A 104 14.46 10.12 24.79
C GLN A 104 14.97 11.52 25.11
N GLY A 105 15.76 11.62 26.18
CA GLY A 105 16.32 12.88 26.62
C GLY A 105 17.83 12.84 26.79
N SER A 106 18.39 11.70 27.15
CA SER A 106 19.80 11.53 27.47
C SER A 106 20.16 10.03 27.47
N PHE A 107 21.28 9.69 28.08
CA PHE A 107 21.75 8.31 28.28
C PHE A 107 22.25 8.11 29.73
N ASP A 108 22.21 6.87 30.18
CA ASP A 108 22.71 6.50 31.51
C ASP A 108 24.24 6.30 31.53
N ALA A 109 24.78 5.94 32.69
CA ALA A 109 26.22 5.71 32.88
C ALA A 109 26.80 4.60 31.97
N ASN A 110 25.96 3.77 31.37
CA ASN A 110 26.32 2.68 30.45
C ASN A 110 26.01 2.99 29.00
N GLY A 111 25.67 4.24 28.67
CA GLY A 111 25.36 4.68 27.30
C GLY A 111 24.02 4.19 26.77
N ARG A 112 23.09 3.74 27.64
CA ARG A 112 21.76 3.32 27.26
C ARG A 112 20.80 4.50 27.28
N PRO A 113 19.81 4.59 26.35
CA PRO A 113 18.89 5.71 26.28
C PRO A 113 18.01 5.80 27.52
N ILE A 114 17.79 7.02 28.02
CA ILE A 114 16.86 7.30 29.10
C ILE A 114 15.86 8.39 28.68
N PRO A 115 14.63 8.35 29.24
CA PRO A 115 13.59 9.29 28.89
C PRO A 115 13.96 10.74 29.20
N ASN A 116 13.34 11.67 28.45
CA ASN A 116 13.38 13.08 28.76
C ASN A 116 12.62 13.33 30.06
N ALA A 117 13.35 13.75 31.13
CA ALA A 117 12.77 13.93 32.45
C ALA A 117 11.66 15.00 32.52
N THR A 118 11.57 15.89 31.53
CA THR A 118 10.50 16.93 31.46
C THR A 118 9.23 16.36 30.82
N THR A 119 9.33 15.66 29.71
CA THR A 119 8.18 15.15 28.94
C THR A 119 7.78 13.75 29.37
N PHE A 120 8.74 12.91 29.82
CA PHE A 120 8.54 11.54 30.31
C PHE A 120 9.22 11.34 31.67
N PRO A 121 8.72 11.96 32.74
CA PRO A 121 9.36 11.93 34.06
C PRO A 121 9.43 10.50 34.64
N ASP A 122 8.53 9.60 34.29
CA ASP A 122 8.52 8.21 34.75
C ASP A 122 7.93 7.28 33.69
N ILE A 123 8.77 6.83 32.75
CA ILE A 123 8.35 5.93 31.66
C ILE A 123 7.83 4.59 32.18
N LYS A 124 8.38 4.11 33.32
CA LYS A 124 7.94 2.85 33.91
C LYS A 124 6.51 2.97 34.45
N ALA A 125 6.19 4.05 35.15
CA ALA A 125 4.83 4.32 35.62
C ALA A 125 3.85 4.49 34.45
N LEU A 126 4.26 5.12 33.33
CA LEU A 126 3.45 5.19 32.12
C LEU A 126 3.14 3.79 31.56
N VAL A 127 4.17 2.95 31.40
CA VAL A 127 4.00 1.59 30.89
C VAL A 127 3.12 0.75 31.83
N ASP A 128 3.29 0.89 33.14
CA ASP A 128 2.44 0.21 34.13
C ASP A 128 0.98 0.68 34.04
N HIS A 129 0.73 1.96 33.74
CA HIS A 129 -0.60 2.50 33.51
C HIS A 129 -1.23 1.89 32.23
N ILE A 130 -0.50 1.86 31.12
CA ILE A 130 -0.93 1.23 29.86
C ILE A 130 -1.29 -0.24 30.10
N HIS A 131 -0.44 -0.98 30.81
CA HIS A 131 -0.72 -2.36 31.20
C HIS A 131 -1.92 -2.48 32.15
N GLY A 132 -2.10 -1.52 33.05
CA GLY A 132 -3.26 -1.45 33.95
C GLY A 132 -4.57 -1.31 33.21
N ASN A 133 -4.58 -0.66 32.04
CA ASN A 133 -5.69 -0.59 31.11
C ASN A 133 -5.88 -1.87 30.25
N GLY A 134 -5.05 -2.91 30.45
CA GLY A 134 -5.08 -4.15 29.66
C GLY A 134 -4.47 -4.04 28.27
N GLN A 135 -3.66 -3.00 28.04
CA GLN A 135 -3.01 -2.69 26.78
C GLN A 135 -1.54 -3.10 26.78
N LYS A 136 -0.85 -2.93 25.66
CA LYS A 136 0.58 -3.17 25.44
C LYS A 136 1.28 -1.88 25.10
N ALA A 137 2.50 -1.71 25.60
CA ALA A 137 3.29 -0.49 25.41
C ALA A 137 4.37 -0.69 24.34
N GLY A 138 4.42 0.21 23.37
CA GLY A 138 5.44 0.28 22.33
C GLY A 138 6.36 1.48 22.50
N ILE A 139 7.58 1.36 21.95
CA ILE A 139 8.59 2.42 21.96
C ILE A 139 9.37 2.48 20.65
N TYR A 140 9.79 3.67 20.27
CA TYR A 140 10.60 3.96 19.08
C TYR A 140 12.10 3.93 19.40
N TRP A 141 12.92 3.44 18.47
CA TRP A 141 14.35 3.59 18.46
C TRP A 141 14.92 3.56 17.03
N ILE A 142 16.24 3.84 16.91
CA ILE A 142 16.97 3.81 15.64
C ILE A 142 18.27 3.01 15.78
N PRO A 143 18.84 2.42 14.69
CA PRO A 143 20.07 1.64 14.73
C PRO A 143 21.29 2.45 15.18
N GLY A 144 22.26 1.77 15.80
CA GLY A 144 23.54 2.37 16.20
C GLY A 144 23.55 2.92 17.63
N VAL A 145 24.52 3.80 17.91
CA VAL A 145 24.71 4.46 19.22
C VAL A 145 24.66 5.98 19.06
N GLU A 146 23.83 6.62 19.84
CA GLU A 146 23.66 8.08 19.82
C GLU A 146 24.94 8.83 20.17
N TYR A 147 25.18 9.94 19.48
CA TYR A 147 26.41 10.75 19.61
C TYR A 147 26.82 11.08 21.04
N PRO A 148 25.95 11.52 21.97
CA PRO A 148 26.39 11.86 23.33
C PRO A 148 26.98 10.66 24.08
N ALA A 149 26.46 9.45 23.94
CA ALA A 149 27.01 8.23 24.55
C ALA A 149 28.37 7.85 23.94
N VAL A 150 28.54 8.06 22.63
CA VAL A 150 29.84 7.90 21.96
C VAL A 150 30.87 8.91 22.44
N ALA A 151 30.49 10.18 22.56
CA ALA A 151 31.37 11.25 23.05
C ALA A 151 31.83 11.03 24.50
N ALA A 152 30.92 10.53 25.35
CA ALA A 152 31.22 10.17 26.74
C ALA A 152 32.06 8.89 26.84
N ASN A 153 32.12 8.08 25.77
CA ASN A 153 32.75 6.77 25.78
C ASN A 153 32.32 5.90 26.97
N SER A 154 31.02 5.78 27.18
CA SER A 154 30.42 5.08 28.31
C SER A 154 30.85 3.60 28.37
N PRO A 155 31.06 3.03 29.59
CA PRO A 155 31.34 1.60 29.72
C PRO A 155 30.11 0.77 29.39
N ILE A 156 30.30 -0.35 28.72
CA ILE A 156 29.21 -1.29 28.37
C ILE A 156 28.92 -2.17 29.59
N LEU A 157 27.66 -2.18 30.01
CA LEU A 157 27.19 -2.88 31.20
C LEU A 157 27.60 -4.37 31.20
N GLY A 158 28.25 -4.80 32.29
CA GLY A 158 28.65 -6.20 32.49
C GLY A 158 29.84 -6.66 31.66
N THR A 159 30.59 -5.73 31.04
CA THR A 159 31.77 -6.02 30.23
C THR A 159 32.98 -5.19 30.65
N GLN A 160 34.12 -5.43 30.02
CA GLN A 160 35.32 -4.58 30.15
C GLN A 160 35.44 -3.56 29.00
N TYR A 161 34.45 -3.52 28.06
CA TYR A 161 34.49 -2.70 26.86
C TYR A 161 33.74 -1.39 27.04
N TYR A 162 34.05 -0.45 26.16
CA TYR A 162 33.46 0.89 26.12
C TYR A 162 32.75 1.10 24.78
N ILE A 163 31.87 2.09 24.68
CA ILE A 163 31.08 2.39 23.49
C ILE A 163 31.98 2.59 22.24
N GLN A 164 33.11 3.30 22.37
CA GLN A 164 34.02 3.51 21.22
C GLN A 164 34.70 2.22 20.75
N ASP A 165 34.83 1.20 21.61
CA ASP A 165 35.45 -0.07 21.25
C ASP A 165 34.59 -0.86 20.22
N ILE A 166 33.27 -0.65 20.25
CA ILE A 166 32.31 -1.41 19.42
C ILE A 166 31.91 -0.70 18.13
N LEU A 167 32.36 0.54 17.90
CA LEU A 167 31.98 1.29 16.70
C LEU A 167 32.74 0.84 15.47
N ALA A 168 32.09 0.95 14.30
CA ALA A 168 32.74 0.81 13.00
C ALA A 168 33.74 1.96 12.79
N VAL A 169 34.87 1.65 12.11
CA VAL A 169 35.96 2.62 11.89
C VAL A 169 36.21 2.77 10.39
N PRO A 170 36.35 4.00 9.85
CA PRO A 170 36.10 5.29 10.52
C PRO A 170 34.66 5.40 10.98
N TYR A 171 34.36 6.30 11.93
CA TYR A 171 33.01 6.49 12.45
C TYR A 171 32.04 6.76 11.31
N THR A 172 31.22 5.77 10.99
CA THR A 172 30.20 5.82 9.92
C THR A 172 28.81 6.01 10.52
N ALA A 173 27.90 6.52 9.69
CA ALA A 173 26.48 6.62 10.05
C ALA A 173 25.93 5.25 10.44
N GLY A 174 25.18 5.18 11.52
CA GLY A 174 24.46 4.00 11.99
C GLY A 174 23.03 3.93 11.46
N ASN A 175 22.53 5.02 10.88
CA ASN A 175 21.19 5.15 10.34
C ASN A 175 21.17 6.20 9.20
N ALA A 176 19.99 6.40 8.59
CA ALA A 176 19.79 7.39 7.53
C ALA A 176 19.63 8.85 8.05
N PHE A 177 19.55 9.07 9.37
CA PHE A 177 19.19 10.36 9.95
C PHE A 177 20.37 11.19 10.44
N GLY A 178 20.27 12.51 10.25
CA GLY A 178 21.12 13.50 10.89
C GLY A 178 22.51 13.64 10.26
N ALA A 179 23.35 14.37 10.98
CA ALA A 179 24.73 14.64 10.61
C ALA A 179 25.68 14.32 11.77
N PRO A 180 26.94 13.92 11.49
CA PRO A 180 27.91 13.60 12.54
C PRO A 180 28.01 14.67 13.62
N GLY A 181 27.93 14.26 14.89
CA GLY A 181 28.03 15.17 16.03
C GLY A 181 26.74 15.90 16.41
N THR A 182 25.61 15.54 15.78
CA THR A 182 24.29 16.11 16.10
C THR A 182 23.28 15.00 16.45
N SER A 183 22.25 15.29 17.24
CA SER A 183 21.10 14.40 17.41
C SER A 183 20.13 14.64 16.20
N PRO A 184 19.53 13.62 15.62
CA PRO A 184 19.44 12.21 16.00
C PRO A 184 20.49 11.28 15.37
N TYR A 185 21.68 11.77 15.01
CA TYR A 185 22.72 10.95 14.40
C TYR A 185 23.22 9.85 15.34
N HIS A 186 23.16 8.59 14.86
CA HIS A 186 23.76 7.44 15.52
C HIS A 186 25.00 6.96 14.77
N TYR A 187 25.97 6.46 15.53
CA TYR A 187 27.17 5.84 14.98
C TYR A 187 27.02 4.35 14.83
N LYS A 188 27.50 3.82 13.71
CA LYS A 188 27.45 2.40 13.33
C LYS A 188 28.15 1.52 14.35
N ILE A 189 27.47 0.47 14.81
CA ILE A 189 28.06 -0.62 15.59
C ILE A 189 28.65 -1.65 14.65
N ASP A 190 29.84 -2.15 14.98
CA ASP A 190 30.45 -3.31 14.35
C ASP A 190 30.20 -4.54 15.24
N PHE A 191 29.20 -5.32 14.87
CA PHE A 191 28.80 -6.52 15.62
C PHE A 191 29.80 -7.70 15.53
N ALA A 192 30.91 -7.57 14.80
CA ALA A 192 32.03 -8.48 14.90
C ALA A 192 32.92 -8.20 16.11
N LYS A 193 32.78 -7.03 16.73
CA LYS A 193 33.59 -6.62 17.88
C LYS A 193 33.02 -7.14 19.21
N PRO A 194 33.89 -7.58 20.14
CA PRO A 194 33.47 -7.97 21.48
C PRO A 194 32.81 -6.77 22.21
N GLY A 195 31.70 -7.02 22.92
CA GLY A 195 30.93 -6.01 23.61
C GLY A 195 29.76 -5.46 22.81
N ALA A 196 29.74 -5.60 21.46
CA ALA A 196 28.69 -5.03 20.61
C ALA A 196 27.32 -5.67 20.89
N GLN A 197 27.24 -6.99 20.93
CA GLN A 197 25.98 -7.69 21.24
C GLN A 197 25.57 -7.46 22.71
N GLU A 198 26.53 -7.40 23.62
CA GLU A 198 26.28 -7.12 25.04
C GLU A 198 25.68 -5.72 25.25
N TYR A 199 26.13 -4.72 24.47
CA TYR A 199 25.51 -3.39 24.48
C TYR A 199 24.03 -3.49 24.04
N MET A 200 23.74 -4.13 22.90
CA MET A 200 22.36 -4.33 22.45
C MET A 200 21.51 -5.08 23.48
N ASN A 201 22.05 -6.17 24.04
CA ASN A 201 21.37 -6.91 25.10
C ASN A 201 21.02 -6.01 26.29
N SER A 202 21.93 -5.08 26.66
CA SER A 202 21.70 -4.17 27.77
C SER A 202 20.62 -3.12 27.49
N VAL A 203 20.54 -2.62 26.24
CA VAL A 203 19.50 -1.66 25.81
C VAL A 203 18.12 -2.35 25.81
N VAL A 204 18.01 -3.53 25.18
CA VAL A 204 16.75 -4.28 25.15
C VAL A 204 16.33 -4.74 26.54
N ALA A 205 17.28 -5.15 27.39
CA ALA A 205 17.00 -5.50 28.79
C ALA A 205 16.44 -4.29 29.58
N LEU A 206 16.91 -3.07 29.27
CA LEU A 206 16.34 -1.85 29.86
C LEU A 206 14.89 -1.65 29.41
N PHE A 207 14.58 -1.75 28.11
CA PHE A 207 13.22 -1.65 27.59
C PHE A 207 12.31 -2.75 28.16
N ALA A 208 12.80 -3.99 28.23
CA ALA A 208 12.09 -5.09 28.84
C ALA A 208 11.81 -4.85 30.35
N SER A 209 12.72 -4.19 31.07
CA SER A 209 12.55 -3.81 32.49
C SER A 209 11.47 -2.77 32.70
N TRP A 210 11.23 -1.90 31.72
CA TRP A 210 10.09 -0.97 31.72
C TRP A 210 8.77 -1.67 31.38
N GLY A 211 8.84 -2.84 30.74
CA GLY A 211 7.64 -3.60 30.32
C GLY A 211 7.26 -3.37 28.85
N ILE A 212 8.18 -2.93 28.01
CA ILE A 212 7.91 -2.69 26.58
C ILE A 212 7.54 -4.00 25.87
N ASP A 213 6.50 -3.94 25.03
CA ASP A 213 5.94 -5.06 24.25
C ASP A 213 6.16 -4.92 22.74
N TYR A 214 6.56 -3.74 22.29
CA TYR A 214 6.76 -3.41 20.88
C TYR A 214 7.91 -2.43 20.70
N ILE A 215 8.72 -2.64 19.67
CA ILE A 215 9.79 -1.73 19.27
C ILE A 215 9.64 -1.41 17.79
N LYS A 216 9.54 -0.10 17.45
CA LYS A 216 9.74 0.41 16.09
C LYS A 216 11.21 0.76 15.97
N LEU A 217 11.96 0.06 15.12
CA LEU A 217 13.35 0.34 14.79
C LEU A 217 13.37 1.06 13.44
N ASP A 218 13.61 2.35 13.46
CA ASP A 218 13.43 3.26 12.33
C ASP A 218 14.76 3.68 11.68
N GLY A 219 14.69 4.19 10.43
CA GLY A 219 15.89 4.56 9.68
C GLY A 219 16.77 3.37 9.29
N VAL A 220 16.18 2.20 9.15
CA VAL A 220 16.88 0.95 8.80
C VAL A 220 17.27 0.95 7.33
N THR A 221 18.53 0.65 7.06
CA THR A 221 19.12 0.54 5.73
C THR A 221 19.67 -0.88 5.46
N PRO A 222 19.68 -1.37 4.21
CA PRO A 222 19.13 -0.77 2.98
C PRO A 222 17.64 -0.52 3.04
N GLY A 223 17.24 0.69 2.68
CA GLY A 223 15.92 1.29 2.84
C GLY A 223 16.08 2.73 3.30
N SER A 224 15.01 3.37 3.78
CA SER A 224 15.06 4.74 4.33
C SER A 224 15.74 5.72 3.36
N ASP A 225 15.35 5.69 2.07
CA ASP A 225 15.95 6.42 0.94
C ASP A 225 17.45 6.17 0.70
N SER A 226 18.03 5.17 1.39
CA SER A 226 19.44 4.80 1.25
C SER A 226 19.57 3.36 0.80
N TYR A 227 19.41 3.15 -0.49
CA TYR A 227 19.55 1.85 -1.13
C TYR A 227 21.02 1.43 -1.25
N GLY A 228 21.26 0.11 -1.23
CA GLY A 228 22.60 -0.46 -1.24
C GLY A 228 23.25 -0.49 0.16
N LEU A 229 24.54 -0.77 0.22
CA LEU A 229 25.25 -1.13 1.46
C LEU A 229 26.18 -0.03 1.99
N SER A 230 25.99 1.20 1.60
CA SER A 230 26.78 2.35 2.11
C SER A 230 26.55 2.56 3.61
N ILE A 231 25.30 2.38 4.06
CA ILE A 231 24.91 2.18 5.45
C ILE A 231 24.20 0.82 5.48
N ASP A 232 24.61 -0.09 6.34
CA ASP A 232 24.09 -1.46 6.35
C ASP A 232 23.66 -1.87 7.75
N ASN A 233 22.37 -1.89 8.02
CA ASN A 233 21.78 -2.25 9.31
C ASN A 233 21.31 -3.71 9.42
N ARG A 234 21.64 -4.58 8.48
CA ARG A 234 21.26 -6.00 8.55
C ARG A 234 21.79 -6.68 9.82
N ALA A 235 23.01 -6.36 10.20
CA ALA A 235 23.60 -6.86 11.45
C ALA A 235 22.97 -6.23 12.69
N ASP A 236 22.54 -4.95 12.60
CA ASP A 236 21.82 -4.26 13.69
C ASP A 236 20.47 -4.94 13.94
N VAL A 237 19.66 -5.17 12.90
CA VAL A 237 18.35 -5.85 13.00
C VAL A 237 18.50 -7.25 13.59
N ALA A 238 19.51 -8.02 13.15
CA ALA A 238 19.82 -9.34 13.71
C ALA A 238 20.20 -9.24 15.20
N ALA A 239 20.98 -8.23 15.60
CA ALA A 239 21.40 -8.01 16.99
C ALA A 239 20.23 -7.60 17.88
N TRP A 240 19.30 -6.75 17.39
CA TRP A 240 18.08 -6.40 18.09
C TRP A 240 17.18 -7.63 18.31
N SER A 241 16.93 -8.42 17.27
CA SER A 241 16.14 -9.64 17.36
C SER A 241 16.73 -10.62 18.39
N LYS A 242 18.07 -10.81 18.37
CA LYS A 242 18.77 -11.66 19.32
C LYS A 242 18.69 -11.11 20.75
N ALA A 243 18.82 -9.79 20.93
CA ALA A 243 18.71 -9.15 22.23
C ALA A 243 17.29 -9.28 22.82
N ILE A 244 16.25 -9.19 21.97
CA ILE A 244 14.87 -9.47 22.35
C ILE A 244 14.72 -10.91 22.85
N ALA A 245 15.24 -11.87 22.10
CA ALA A 245 15.20 -13.28 22.51
C ALA A 245 15.93 -13.51 23.86
N VAL A 246 17.08 -12.89 24.06
CA VAL A 246 17.86 -12.96 25.32
C VAL A 246 17.11 -12.31 26.49
N SER A 247 16.33 -11.25 26.26
CA SER A 247 15.55 -10.58 27.30
C SER A 247 14.48 -11.47 27.94
N GLY A 248 14.05 -12.52 27.24
CA GLY A 248 12.97 -13.44 27.64
C GLY A 248 11.57 -12.82 27.59
N ARG A 249 11.44 -11.55 27.17
CA ARG A 249 10.16 -10.88 26.97
C ARG A 249 9.71 -11.00 25.52
N PRO A 250 8.44 -11.39 25.22
CA PRO A 250 7.90 -11.46 23.89
C PRO A 250 7.61 -10.04 23.36
N ILE A 251 8.58 -9.45 22.67
CA ILE A 251 8.53 -8.09 22.13
C ILE A 251 8.35 -8.19 20.61
N TRP A 252 7.36 -7.49 20.06
CA TRP A 252 7.20 -7.28 18.62
C TRP A 252 8.27 -6.32 18.11
N LEU A 253 8.92 -6.67 17.01
CA LEU A 253 9.90 -5.81 16.33
C LEU A 253 9.39 -5.44 14.94
N THR A 254 9.08 -4.16 14.71
CA THR A 254 8.88 -3.57 13.39
C THR A 254 10.14 -2.83 12.98
N ILE A 255 10.55 -2.98 11.73
CA ILE A 255 11.63 -2.22 11.11
C ILE A 255 11.07 -1.26 10.05
N SER A 256 11.59 -0.05 9.99
CA SER A 256 11.08 1.07 9.20
C SER A 256 12.27 1.77 8.55
N TRP A 257 12.12 2.41 7.39
CA TRP A 257 10.99 2.58 6.48
C TRP A 257 11.45 2.32 5.02
N ALA A 258 10.52 2.19 4.06
CA ALA A 258 10.80 1.93 2.62
C ALA A 258 11.90 0.86 2.43
N LEU A 259 11.73 -0.32 3.04
CA LEU A 259 12.79 -1.34 3.14
C LEU A 259 13.15 -1.91 1.76
N ASP A 260 14.46 -2.07 1.52
CA ASP A 260 14.97 -2.69 0.30
C ASP A 260 14.65 -4.20 0.27
N GLN A 261 13.88 -4.61 -0.74
CA GLN A 261 13.37 -5.97 -0.90
C GLN A 261 14.46 -6.97 -1.33
N ASP A 262 15.58 -6.51 -1.88
CA ASP A 262 16.73 -7.37 -2.20
C ASP A 262 17.28 -8.08 -0.94
N TYR A 263 16.99 -7.53 0.24
CA TYR A 263 17.39 -8.10 1.53
C TYR A 263 16.20 -8.68 2.32
N LEU A 264 15.08 -8.92 1.66
CA LEU A 264 13.83 -9.41 2.28
C LEU A 264 14.06 -10.63 3.19
N SER A 265 14.90 -11.57 2.80
CA SER A 265 15.21 -12.76 3.61
C SER A 265 15.80 -12.44 4.98
N VAL A 266 16.55 -11.33 5.10
CA VAL A 266 17.09 -10.85 6.38
C VAL A 266 15.96 -10.22 7.21
N TRP A 267 15.15 -9.40 6.57
CA TRP A 267 14.02 -8.76 7.24
C TRP A 267 13.01 -9.79 7.78
N GLN A 268 12.69 -10.80 6.99
CA GLN A 268 11.81 -11.92 7.39
C GLN A 268 12.40 -12.76 8.52
N GLN A 269 13.72 -12.91 8.56
CA GLN A 269 14.39 -13.71 9.58
C GLN A 269 14.39 -13.03 10.95
N TYR A 270 14.41 -11.69 11.01
CA TYR A 270 14.72 -10.96 12.24
C TYR A 270 13.65 -9.96 12.70
N ALA A 271 12.63 -9.65 11.90
CA ALA A 271 11.58 -8.70 12.25
C ALA A 271 10.17 -9.29 12.07
N ASN A 272 9.22 -8.87 12.92
CA ASN A 272 7.82 -9.29 12.83
C ASN A 272 7.05 -8.53 11.75
N ALA A 273 7.42 -7.26 11.51
CA ALA A 273 6.87 -6.45 10.45
C ALA A 273 7.92 -5.52 9.84
N ARG A 274 7.64 -5.03 8.64
CA ARG A 274 8.50 -4.12 7.88
C ARG A 274 7.68 -3.12 7.12
N ARG A 275 8.07 -1.85 7.19
CA ARG A 275 7.46 -0.76 6.44
C ARG A 275 7.83 -0.87 4.96
N VAL A 276 6.81 -0.93 4.11
CA VAL A 276 7.01 -1.09 2.66
C VAL A 276 7.38 0.23 2.00
N ASP A 277 6.97 1.35 2.58
CA ASP A 277 7.16 2.68 2.01
C ASP A 277 7.41 3.75 3.10
N GLN A 278 7.47 5.02 2.69
CA GLN A 278 7.65 6.21 3.52
C GLN A 278 6.47 6.40 4.49
N ASP A 279 6.49 7.49 5.26
CA ASP A 279 5.40 7.82 6.18
C ASP A 279 4.14 8.24 5.39
N VAL A 280 2.98 7.75 5.85
CA VAL A 280 1.69 8.08 5.25
C VAL A 280 1.20 9.46 5.69
N GLU A 281 1.80 9.98 6.74
CA GLU A 281 1.48 11.29 7.27
C GLU A 281 1.94 12.41 6.34
N CYS A 282 1.18 13.48 6.34
CA CYS A 282 1.57 14.70 5.66
C CYS A 282 2.51 15.54 6.52
N GLU A 283 3.82 15.38 6.33
CA GLU A 283 4.83 16.14 7.07
C GLU A 283 5.05 17.56 6.53
N GLY A 284 5.12 18.50 7.46
CA GLY A 284 5.75 19.80 7.19
C GLY A 284 4.95 20.85 6.42
N GLY A 285 3.61 20.80 6.41
CA GLY A 285 2.85 21.87 5.78
C GLY A 285 1.38 21.63 5.53
N CYS A 286 0.89 20.45 5.82
CA CYS A 286 -0.52 20.11 5.67
C CYS A 286 -1.36 20.58 6.86
N ALA A 287 -2.65 20.78 6.62
CA ALA A 287 -3.62 21.05 7.66
C ALA A 287 -4.26 19.77 8.23
N THR A 288 -3.92 18.62 7.66
CA THR A 288 -4.50 17.29 7.92
C THR A 288 -3.40 16.28 8.21
N LEU A 289 -3.77 15.15 8.79
CA LEU A 289 -2.83 14.07 9.15
C LEU A 289 -2.29 13.38 7.90
N THR A 290 -3.16 13.07 6.95
CA THR A 290 -2.82 12.44 5.66
C THR A 290 -3.68 13.02 4.54
N ASP A 291 -3.66 12.41 3.35
CA ASP A 291 -4.53 12.68 2.20
C ASP A 291 -4.67 11.42 1.31
N TRP A 292 -5.58 11.46 0.34
CA TRP A 292 -5.81 10.34 -0.54
C TRP A 292 -4.59 9.95 -1.38
N PRO A 293 -3.80 10.87 -1.97
CA PRO A 293 -2.60 10.50 -2.73
C PRO A 293 -1.62 9.62 -1.96
N ARG A 294 -1.42 9.87 -0.65
CA ARG A 294 -0.55 9.05 0.21
C ARG A 294 -1.13 7.67 0.52
N ILE A 295 -2.45 7.61 0.70
CA ILE A 295 -3.16 6.32 0.84
C ILE A 295 -3.07 5.53 -0.47
N TYR A 296 -3.28 6.20 -1.61
CA TYR A 296 -3.22 5.57 -2.93
C TYR A 296 -1.83 5.01 -3.25
N GLU A 297 -0.78 5.68 -2.81
CA GLU A 297 0.59 5.18 -2.98
C GLU A 297 0.77 3.76 -2.39
N ARG A 298 0.12 3.43 -1.28
CA ARG A 298 0.14 2.09 -0.69
C ARG A 298 -0.48 1.02 -1.58
N PHE A 299 -1.51 1.36 -2.36
CA PHE A 299 -2.05 0.45 -3.37
C PHE A 299 -1.04 0.19 -4.47
N ARG A 300 -0.35 1.23 -4.92
CA ARG A 300 0.65 1.19 -5.99
C ARG A 300 1.92 0.41 -5.61
N ASP A 301 2.29 0.38 -4.33
CA ASP A 301 3.45 -0.37 -3.81
C ASP A 301 3.21 -1.87 -3.69
N LEU A 302 1.97 -2.26 -3.39
CA LEU A 302 1.66 -3.63 -2.98
C LEU A 302 2.08 -4.71 -3.97
N PRO A 303 1.91 -4.58 -5.31
CA PRO A 303 2.27 -5.64 -6.26
C PRO A 303 3.70 -6.16 -6.07
N GLY A 304 4.65 -5.28 -5.73
CA GLY A 304 6.02 -5.67 -5.39
C GLY A 304 6.16 -6.44 -4.07
N TRP A 305 5.22 -6.28 -3.13
CA TRP A 305 5.32 -6.80 -1.77
C TRP A 305 4.31 -7.92 -1.43
N GLU A 306 3.35 -8.24 -2.29
CA GLU A 306 2.25 -9.16 -1.98
C GLU A 306 2.70 -10.59 -1.61
N ASN A 307 3.85 -11.04 -2.07
CA ASN A 307 4.42 -12.34 -1.72
C ASN A 307 5.31 -12.30 -0.47
N ALA A 308 5.47 -11.13 0.15
CA ALA A 308 6.38 -10.91 1.26
C ALA A 308 5.70 -10.94 2.64
N SER A 309 4.38 -11.15 2.71
CA SER A 309 3.59 -11.06 3.95
C SER A 309 2.94 -12.39 4.31
N GLY A 310 2.90 -12.70 5.61
CA GLY A 310 2.22 -13.89 6.14
C GLY A 310 2.67 -14.30 7.54
N PRO A 311 1.98 -15.26 8.16
CA PRO A 311 2.22 -15.64 9.56
C PRO A 311 3.60 -16.26 9.82
N GLU A 312 4.27 -16.80 8.80
CA GLU A 312 5.58 -17.43 8.93
C GLU A 312 6.74 -16.49 8.60
N ILE A 313 6.46 -15.41 7.82
CA ILE A 313 7.48 -14.56 7.21
C ILE A 313 7.37 -13.09 7.62
N GLY A 314 6.47 -12.76 8.56
CA GLY A 314 6.20 -11.41 9.03
C GLY A 314 5.23 -10.64 8.14
N TRP A 315 4.93 -9.41 8.53
CA TRP A 315 3.86 -8.61 7.93
C TRP A 315 4.41 -7.40 7.19
N ASN A 316 3.82 -7.10 6.05
CA ASN A 316 4.00 -5.81 5.42
C ASN A 316 3.23 -4.77 6.23
N ASP A 317 3.93 -3.71 6.62
CA ASP A 317 3.39 -2.60 7.39
C ASP A 317 3.19 -1.43 6.43
N LEU A 318 1.94 -0.99 6.28
CA LEU A 318 1.54 0.10 5.40
C LEU A 318 1.50 1.45 6.13
N ASP A 319 1.97 1.49 7.39
CA ASP A 319 1.97 2.62 8.29
C ASP A 319 0.64 2.86 9.02
N THR A 320 0.52 4.04 9.66
CA THR A 320 -0.67 4.46 10.40
C THR A 320 -1.90 4.61 9.51
N LEU A 321 -3.05 4.58 10.13
CA LEU A 321 -4.34 4.69 9.47
C LEU A 321 -5.14 5.82 10.13
N ASP A 322 -5.11 7.01 9.52
CA ASP A 322 -5.77 8.22 10.01
C ASP A 322 -7.20 8.31 9.48
N ILE A 323 -8.13 7.64 10.16
CA ILE A 323 -9.52 7.46 9.70
C ILE A 323 -10.56 7.70 10.78
N SER A 324 -10.18 8.18 11.96
CA SER A 324 -11.09 8.21 13.11
C SER A 324 -11.21 9.56 13.80
N ASP A 325 -10.54 10.59 13.37
CA ASP A 325 -10.55 11.94 14.00
C ASP A 325 -11.26 13.00 13.12
N GLY A 326 -12.23 12.59 12.33
CA GLY A 326 -13.08 13.49 11.54
C GLY A 326 -12.34 14.17 10.40
N PRO A 327 -12.57 15.50 10.19
CA PRO A 327 -11.95 16.21 9.07
C PRO A 327 -10.43 16.36 9.16
N ILE A 328 -9.83 16.24 10.35
CA ILE A 328 -8.38 16.35 10.53
C ILE A 328 -7.63 15.18 9.89
N ASP A 329 -8.29 14.03 9.70
CA ASP A 329 -7.71 12.91 8.99
C ASP A 329 -7.30 13.28 7.54
N GLY A 330 -8.03 14.20 6.88
CA GLY A 330 -7.76 14.61 5.50
C GLY A 330 -8.44 13.76 4.45
N LEU A 331 -9.27 12.81 4.85
CA LEU A 331 -9.94 11.84 3.99
C LEU A 331 -11.45 11.98 4.03
N THR A 332 -12.10 11.74 2.90
CA THR A 332 -13.56 11.56 2.83
C THR A 332 -13.98 10.25 3.49
N ASN A 333 -15.27 10.10 3.75
CA ASN A 333 -15.80 8.86 4.35
C ASN A 333 -15.58 7.63 3.45
N GLU A 334 -15.62 7.77 2.12
CA GLU A 334 -15.36 6.67 1.20
C GLU A 334 -13.88 6.32 1.19
N GLU A 335 -12.97 7.30 1.19
CA GLU A 335 -11.53 7.09 1.28
C GLU A 335 -11.13 6.39 2.59
N LYS A 336 -11.68 6.81 3.73
CA LYS A 336 -11.48 6.15 5.03
C LYS A 336 -11.90 4.67 4.99
N ARG A 337 -13.06 4.38 4.37
CA ARG A 337 -13.56 3.01 4.19
C ARG A 337 -12.64 2.20 3.27
N SER A 338 -12.19 2.79 2.18
CA SER A 338 -11.29 2.16 1.23
C SER A 338 -9.93 1.87 1.85
N ALA A 339 -9.35 2.82 2.58
CA ALA A 339 -8.10 2.62 3.30
C ALA A 339 -8.18 1.45 4.29
N LEU A 340 -9.20 1.41 5.19
CA LEU A 340 -9.34 0.29 6.13
C LEU A 340 -9.62 -1.04 5.41
N SER A 341 -10.40 -1.04 4.32
CA SER A 341 -10.63 -2.24 3.51
C SER A 341 -9.32 -2.79 2.95
N PHE A 342 -8.45 -1.91 2.47
CA PHE A 342 -7.17 -2.28 1.88
C PHE A 342 -6.19 -2.81 2.93
N TRP A 343 -5.96 -2.07 4.06
CA TRP A 343 -5.13 -2.56 5.17
C TRP A 343 -5.58 -3.93 5.67
N ALA A 344 -6.89 -4.13 5.82
CA ALA A 344 -7.44 -5.42 6.24
C ALA A 344 -7.20 -6.51 5.18
N LEU A 345 -7.42 -6.25 3.90
CA LEU A 345 -7.24 -7.25 2.83
C LEU A 345 -5.80 -7.74 2.74
N VAL A 346 -4.82 -6.84 2.84
CA VAL A 346 -3.40 -7.20 2.75
C VAL A 346 -2.82 -7.69 4.08
N ASN A 347 -3.64 -7.79 5.11
CA ASN A 347 -3.27 -8.20 6.46
C ASN A 347 -2.13 -7.32 7.04
N ALA A 348 -2.17 -6.02 6.81
CA ALA A 348 -1.27 -5.08 7.46
C ALA A 348 -1.63 -4.91 8.95
N PRO A 349 -0.68 -4.55 9.83
CA PRO A 349 -1.01 -3.99 11.12
C PRO A 349 -1.96 -2.80 10.97
N ILE A 350 -2.96 -2.68 11.84
CA ILE A 350 -3.89 -1.55 11.85
C ILE A 350 -3.54 -0.67 13.05
N THR A 351 -2.86 0.43 12.77
CA THR A 351 -2.37 1.39 13.77
C THR A 351 -3.06 2.73 13.54
N LEU A 352 -3.97 3.12 14.43
CA LEU A 352 -4.59 4.45 14.37
C LEU A 352 -3.56 5.54 14.73
N GLY A 353 -3.63 6.70 14.09
CA GLY A 353 -2.71 7.80 14.33
C GLY A 353 -3.36 9.03 14.98
N GLY A 354 -4.66 9.28 14.75
CA GLY A 354 -5.39 10.43 15.26
C GLY A 354 -5.63 10.43 16.78
N ASP A 355 -6.13 11.54 17.30
CA ASP A 355 -6.43 11.73 18.73
C ASP A 355 -7.63 10.87 19.18
N LEU A 356 -7.38 9.77 19.88
CA LEU A 356 -8.41 8.85 20.36
C LEU A 356 -9.46 9.51 21.28
N THR A 357 -9.19 10.70 21.82
CA THR A 357 -10.20 11.47 22.57
C THR A 357 -11.23 12.14 21.67
N LYS A 358 -11.01 12.17 20.36
CA LYS A 358 -11.83 12.84 19.35
C LYS A 358 -12.43 11.89 18.32
N ILE A 359 -12.38 10.57 18.56
CA ILE A 359 -12.94 9.59 17.62
C ILE A 359 -14.36 10.00 17.24
N ASP A 360 -14.59 10.22 15.94
CA ASP A 360 -15.90 10.56 15.41
C ASP A 360 -16.82 9.33 15.26
N ASP A 361 -18.11 9.54 15.07
CA ASP A 361 -19.10 8.46 14.95
C ASP A 361 -18.83 7.57 13.73
N PHE A 362 -18.39 8.15 12.61
CA PHE A 362 -18.08 7.40 11.39
C PHE A 362 -16.81 6.56 11.57
N GLY A 363 -15.73 7.17 12.02
CA GLY A 363 -14.48 6.48 12.32
C GLY A 363 -14.69 5.34 13.32
N LYS A 364 -15.47 5.61 14.39
CA LYS A 364 -15.84 4.56 15.35
C LYS A 364 -16.58 3.40 14.70
N THR A 365 -17.51 3.67 13.78
CA THR A 365 -18.22 2.62 13.04
C THR A 365 -17.25 1.78 12.20
N LEU A 366 -16.25 2.39 11.57
CA LEU A 366 -15.22 1.68 10.79
C LEU A 366 -14.40 0.76 11.68
N VAL A 367 -13.76 1.32 12.72
CA VAL A 367 -12.80 0.59 13.56
C VAL A 367 -13.43 -0.37 14.58
N SER A 368 -14.76 -0.43 14.64
CA SER A 368 -15.52 -1.42 15.42
C SER A 368 -16.27 -2.45 14.57
N ASN A 369 -16.03 -2.48 13.25
CA ASN A 369 -16.61 -3.49 12.36
C ASN A 369 -15.82 -4.80 12.43
N ASP A 370 -16.28 -5.75 13.24
CA ASP A 370 -15.60 -7.05 13.44
C ASP A 370 -15.47 -7.87 12.15
N GLU A 371 -16.42 -7.76 11.20
CA GLU A 371 -16.33 -8.50 9.93
C GLU A 371 -15.19 -7.94 9.04
N ALA A 372 -15.04 -6.63 8.95
CA ALA A 372 -13.95 -6.00 8.23
C ALA A 372 -12.59 -6.25 8.92
N LEU A 373 -12.51 -6.07 10.24
CA LEU A 373 -11.28 -6.35 11.00
C LEU A 373 -10.85 -7.81 10.94
N ALA A 374 -11.82 -8.76 10.93
CA ALA A 374 -11.52 -10.18 10.80
C ALA A 374 -10.85 -10.54 9.46
N VAL A 375 -11.05 -9.76 8.39
CA VAL A 375 -10.32 -9.94 7.12
C VAL A 375 -8.81 -9.79 7.36
N GLY A 376 -8.38 -8.78 8.10
CA GLY A 376 -6.98 -8.52 8.45
C GLY A 376 -6.33 -9.56 9.37
N GLN A 377 -7.15 -10.44 9.97
CA GLN A 377 -6.68 -11.44 10.93
C GLN A 377 -6.67 -12.87 10.35
N THR A 378 -6.88 -13.02 9.03
CA THR A 378 -6.98 -14.33 8.37
C THR A 378 -5.64 -15.06 8.23
N GLY A 379 -4.51 -14.32 8.20
CA GLY A 379 -3.20 -14.86 7.83
C GLY A 379 -3.10 -15.20 6.34
N LYS A 380 -4.00 -14.64 5.52
CA LYS A 380 -4.08 -14.81 4.07
C LYS A 380 -4.14 -13.45 3.40
N PRO A 381 -3.00 -12.76 3.24
CA PRO A 381 -2.95 -11.48 2.53
C PRO A 381 -3.53 -11.58 1.13
N ALA A 382 -4.28 -10.58 0.71
CA ALA A 382 -4.81 -10.48 -0.64
C ALA A 382 -3.71 -10.16 -1.65
N LYS A 383 -3.99 -10.50 -2.91
CA LYS A 383 -3.18 -10.15 -4.07
C LYS A 383 -4.00 -9.30 -5.03
N GLN A 384 -3.33 -8.39 -5.72
CA GLN A 384 -3.95 -7.65 -6.81
C GLN A 384 -4.19 -8.59 -8.01
N VAL A 385 -5.39 -8.56 -8.56
CA VAL A 385 -5.75 -9.33 -9.75
C VAL A 385 -6.19 -8.44 -10.91
N LEU A 386 -6.48 -7.18 -10.63
CA LEU A 386 -6.78 -6.14 -11.61
C LEU A 386 -6.28 -4.80 -11.09
N ASP A 387 -5.62 -4.04 -11.95
CA ASP A 387 -5.16 -2.67 -11.78
C ASP A 387 -5.86 -1.73 -12.75
N GLY A 388 -5.79 -0.42 -12.53
CA GLY A 388 -6.36 0.66 -13.34
C GLY A 388 -7.44 1.44 -12.59
N ASP A 389 -8.36 2.12 -13.31
CA ASP A 389 -9.42 2.95 -12.73
C ASP A 389 -10.25 2.19 -11.66
N VAL A 390 -10.35 0.87 -11.79
CA VAL A 390 -10.92 -0.03 -10.79
C VAL A 390 -9.92 -1.11 -10.46
N GLU A 391 -9.51 -1.17 -9.19
CA GLU A 391 -8.61 -2.20 -8.70
C GLU A 391 -9.37 -3.32 -7.97
N VAL A 392 -8.88 -4.56 -8.11
CA VAL A 392 -9.45 -5.74 -7.46
C VAL A 392 -8.39 -6.54 -6.74
N TYR A 393 -8.63 -6.80 -5.47
CA TYR A 393 -7.78 -7.59 -4.58
C TYR A 393 -8.51 -8.83 -4.09
N VAL A 394 -7.82 -9.97 -4.04
CA VAL A 394 -8.40 -11.25 -3.64
C VAL A 394 -7.52 -11.98 -2.64
N SER A 395 -8.14 -12.43 -1.57
CA SER A 395 -7.55 -13.36 -0.60
C SER A 395 -8.28 -14.70 -0.68
N ASP A 396 -7.59 -15.78 -1.07
CA ASP A 396 -8.11 -17.14 -1.07
C ASP A 396 -8.01 -17.76 0.34
N LEU A 397 -9.16 -17.93 0.99
CA LEU A 397 -9.25 -18.51 2.33
C LEU A 397 -9.29 -20.06 2.29
N GLY A 398 -9.37 -20.65 1.11
CA GLY A 398 -9.55 -22.07 0.89
C GLY A 398 -11.02 -22.51 0.94
N ASN A 399 -11.28 -23.73 0.46
CA ASN A 399 -12.62 -24.33 0.42
C ASN A 399 -13.67 -23.49 -0.32
N GLY A 400 -13.26 -22.70 -1.31
CA GLY A 400 -14.13 -21.84 -2.12
C GLY A 400 -14.55 -20.54 -1.44
N ALA A 401 -13.97 -20.19 -0.30
CA ALA A 401 -14.19 -18.91 0.38
C ALA A 401 -13.12 -17.89 0.01
N TYR A 402 -13.54 -16.68 -0.29
CA TYR A 402 -12.65 -15.57 -0.68
C TYR A 402 -13.03 -14.29 0.05
N ASN A 403 -12.02 -13.45 0.37
CA ASN A 403 -12.24 -12.03 0.60
C ASN A 403 -11.91 -11.29 -0.69
N VAL A 404 -12.77 -10.39 -1.10
CA VAL A 404 -12.64 -9.61 -2.34
C VAL A 404 -12.80 -8.14 -2.03
N GLY A 405 -11.81 -7.33 -2.42
CA GLY A 405 -11.90 -5.87 -2.43
C GLY A 405 -12.04 -5.36 -3.85
N ILE A 406 -12.96 -4.42 -4.06
CA ILE A 406 -13.15 -3.72 -5.33
C ILE A 406 -13.10 -2.23 -5.01
N PHE A 407 -12.19 -1.52 -5.64
CA PHE A 407 -11.88 -0.12 -5.34
C PHE A 407 -12.00 0.73 -6.60
N ASN A 408 -12.61 1.90 -6.47
CA ASN A 408 -12.58 2.95 -7.48
C ASN A 408 -11.43 3.90 -7.15
N MET A 409 -10.48 4.06 -8.04
CA MET A 409 -9.29 4.87 -7.82
C MET A 409 -9.47 6.31 -8.29
N ASP A 410 -10.56 6.62 -9.00
CA ASP A 410 -10.92 7.97 -9.45
C ASP A 410 -11.93 8.64 -8.51
N ALA A 411 -12.01 9.96 -8.54
CA ALA A 411 -13.00 10.74 -7.78
C ALA A 411 -14.39 10.76 -8.46
N VAL A 412 -14.51 10.34 -9.70
CA VAL A 412 -15.81 10.17 -10.39
C VAL A 412 -16.51 8.88 -9.95
N VAL A 413 -17.86 8.91 -9.99
CA VAL A 413 -18.66 7.69 -9.76
C VAL A 413 -18.45 6.71 -10.91
N THR A 414 -18.20 5.43 -10.60
CA THR A 414 -18.02 4.39 -11.61
C THR A 414 -18.94 3.19 -11.41
N HIS A 415 -19.29 2.51 -12.53
CA HIS A 415 -19.95 1.21 -12.52
C HIS A 415 -18.95 0.13 -12.90
N ALA A 416 -18.63 -0.73 -11.93
CA ALA A 416 -17.72 -1.85 -12.12
C ALA A 416 -18.49 -3.15 -12.28
N ARG A 417 -17.99 -4.01 -13.17
CA ARG A 417 -18.39 -5.42 -13.27
C ARG A 417 -17.15 -6.29 -13.24
N ILE A 418 -17.09 -7.17 -12.24
CA ILE A 418 -15.96 -8.06 -12.01
C ILE A 418 -16.40 -9.48 -12.37
N PRO A 419 -15.88 -10.07 -13.47
CA PRO A 419 -16.17 -11.45 -13.82
C PRO A 419 -15.49 -12.40 -12.81
N TRP A 420 -16.23 -13.41 -12.36
CA TRP A 420 -15.66 -14.38 -11.40
C TRP A 420 -14.50 -15.19 -11.98
N SER A 421 -14.44 -15.31 -13.31
CA SER A 421 -13.30 -15.94 -13.99
C SER A 421 -11.95 -15.25 -13.71
N LEU A 422 -11.95 -13.93 -13.44
CA LEU A 422 -10.78 -13.19 -12.99
C LEU A 422 -10.24 -13.74 -11.65
N LEU A 423 -11.14 -14.25 -10.80
CA LEU A 423 -10.82 -14.79 -9.49
C LEU A 423 -10.64 -16.32 -9.49
N GLY A 424 -10.73 -16.96 -10.65
CA GLY A 424 -10.49 -18.39 -10.84
C GLY A 424 -11.71 -19.31 -10.63
N PHE A 425 -12.92 -18.78 -10.42
CA PHE A 425 -14.15 -19.57 -10.30
C PHE A 425 -15.25 -19.13 -11.27
N ALA A 426 -16.23 -20.01 -11.52
CA ALA A 426 -17.25 -19.79 -12.57
C ALA A 426 -18.41 -18.92 -12.07
N ASP A 427 -18.90 -19.20 -10.88
CA ASP A 427 -20.06 -18.54 -10.27
C ASP A 427 -19.86 -18.34 -8.76
N ALA A 428 -20.66 -17.48 -8.13
CA ALA A 428 -20.74 -17.35 -6.68
C ALA A 428 -22.15 -17.71 -6.20
N VAL A 429 -22.21 -18.60 -5.19
CA VAL A 429 -23.48 -19.01 -4.55
C VAL A 429 -23.88 -18.08 -3.44
N ASP A 430 -22.91 -17.35 -2.86
CA ASP A 430 -23.17 -16.45 -1.76
C ASP A 430 -22.16 -15.29 -1.80
N VAL A 431 -22.66 -14.08 -1.67
CA VAL A 431 -21.88 -12.83 -1.61
C VAL A 431 -22.40 -12.00 -0.45
N ARG A 432 -21.53 -11.70 0.50
CA ARG A 432 -21.83 -10.87 1.67
C ARG A 432 -21.02 -9.59 1.63
N ASP A 433 -21.68 -8.45 1.75
CA ASP A 433 -21.04 -7.16 1.95
C ASP A 433 -20.68 -6.99 3.45
N LEU A 434 -19.39 -6.87 3.75
CA LEU A 434 -18.86 -6.85 5.11
C LEU A 434 -19.00 -5.48 5.80
N TRP A 435 -19.24 -4.41 5.03
CA TRP A 435 -19.52 -3.09 5.58
C TRP A 435 -20.96 -2.94 6.04
N THR A 436 -21.89 -3.45 5.22
CA THR A 436 -23.33 -3.33 5.51
C THR A 436 -23.90 -4.55 6.24
N HIS A 437 -23.09 -5.61 6.44
CA HIS A 437 -23.47 -6.90 7.04
C HIS A 437 -24.63 -7.58 6.31
N ARG A 438 -24.77 -7.36 5.00
CA ARG A 438 -25.88 -7.86 4.19
C ARG A 438 -25.45 -8.95 3.23
N GLU A 439 -26.29 -9.97 3.14
CA GLU A 439 -26.22 -10.92 2.03
C GLU A 439 -26.72 -10.24 0.76
N VAL A 440 -25.85 -10.18 -0.27
CA VAL A 440 -26.20 -9.65 -1.59
C VAL A 440 -26.89 -10.75 -2.41
N GLY A 441 -26.64 -12.03 -2.06
CA GLY A 441 -27.20 -13.21 -2.71
C GLY A 441 -26.28 -13.79 -3.78
N PRO A 442 -26.75 -14.81 -4.51
CA PRO A 442 -25.95 -15.44 -5.55
C PRO A 442 -25.72 -14.48 -6.72
N ALA A 443 -24.50 -14.52 -7.27
CA ALA A 443 -24.13 -13.76 -8.46
C ALA A 443 -23.57 -14.69 -9.53
N LEU A 444 -24.18 -14.70 -10.71
CA LEU A 444 -23.81 -15.57 -11.83
C LEU A 444 -22.85 -14.84 -12.79
N GLY A 445 -21.73 -15.49 -13.11
CA GLY A 445 -20.72 -14.99 -14.05
C GLY A 445 -19.91 -13.80 -13.59
N GLY A 446 -20.33 -13.07 -12.56
CA GLY A 446 -19.62 -11.90 -12.04
C GLY A 446 -20.44 -11.07 -11.06
N PHE A 447 -19.80 -10.06 -10.47
CA PHE A 447 -20.41 -9.10 -9.55
C PHE A 447 -20.42 -7.71 -10.19
N SER A 448 -21.56 -7.02 -10.13
CA SER A 448 -21.69 -5.63 -10.60
C SER A 448 -22.04 -4.72 -9.45
N THR A 449 -21.38 -3.58 -9.40
CA THR A 449 -21.57 -2.57 -8.35
C THR A 449 -21.35 -1.15 -8.88
N THR A 450 -21.97 -0.18 -8.21
CA THR A 450 -21.62 1.23 -8.34
C THR A 450 -20.71 1.60 -7.18
N LEU A 451 -19.65 2.33 -7.48
CA LEU A 451 -18.68 2.86 -6.52
C LEU A 451 -18.70 4.38 -6.62
N GLU A 452 -18.82 5.04 -5.49
CA GLU A 452 -18.59 6.48 -5.38
C GLU A 452 -17.12 6.79 -5.64
N GLY A 453 -16.76 8.08 -5.80
CA GLY A 453 -15.35 8.49 -5.92
C GLY A 453 -14.53 7.97 -4.77
N HIS A 454 -13.39 7.34 -5.08
CA HIS A 454 -12.49 6.64 -4.15
C HIS A 454 -13.20 5.59 -3.26
N GLY A 455 -14.42 5.17 -3.64
CA GLY A 455 -15.24 4.23 -2.88
C GLY A 455 -14.86 2.77 -3.12
N SER A 456 -15.28 1.90 -2.20
CA SER A 456 -14.94 0.47 -2.27
C SER A 456 -16.10 -0.45 -1.91
N ARG A 457 -15.90 -1.77 -2.22
CA ARG A 457 -16.66 -2.89 -1.65
C ARG A 457 -15.70 -3.88 -1.02
N LEU A 458 -16.01 -4.32 0.17
CA LEU A 458 -15.31 -5.40 0.87
C LEU A 458 -16.29 -6.56 1.02
N LEU A 459 -16.02 -7.67 0.32
CA LEU A 459 -16.94 -8.78 0.19
C LEU A 459 -16.36 -10.08 0.74
N ARG A 460 -17.19 -10.90 1.36
CA ARG A 460 -16.96 -12.33 1.53
C ARG A 460 -17.73 -13.07 0.42
N VAL A 461 -17.01 -13.87 -0.38
CA VAL A 461 -17.57 -14.57 -1.54
C VAL A 461 -17.35 -16.06 -1.38
N TYR A 462 -18.39 -16.86 -1.70
CA TYR A 462 -18.28 -18.30 -1.82
C TYR A 462 -18.42 -18.70 -3.29
N GLY A 463 -17.26 -18.91 -3.93
CA GLY A 463 -17.16 -19.29 -5.34
C GLY A 463 -17.41 -20.78 -5.56
N ILE A 464 -17.97 -21.12 -6.70
CA ILE A 464 -18.16 -22.50 -7.17
C ILE A 464 -17.68 -22.70 -8.60
N GLY A 465 -17.31 -23.94 -8.88
CA GLY A 465 -16.73 -24.30 -10.17
C GLY A 465 -15.34 -23.74 -10.37
N HIS A 466 -14.67 -24.22 -11.40
CA HIS A 466 -13.41 -23.68 -11.87
C HIS A 466 -13.65 -22.91 -13.16
N ALA A 467 -13.22 -21.66 -13.24
CA ALA A 467 -13.06 -20.98 -14.50
C ALA A 467 -11.82 -21.57 -15.21
N ALA A 468 -11.96 -21.94 -16.47
CA ALA A 468 -10.78 -22.28 -17.27
C ALA A 468 -9.91 -21.02 -17.40
N PRO A 469 -8.58 -21.12 -17.24
CA PRO A 469 -7.69 -20.00 -17.52
C PRO A 469 -7.97 -19.46 -18.93
N ALA A 470 -8.05 -18.14 -19.06
CA ALA A 470 -8.18 -17.51 -20.37
C ALA A 470 -6.94 -17.83 -21.23
N PRO A 471 -7.09 -18.01 -22.55
CA PRO A 471 -5.94 -18.13 -23.44
C PRO A 471 -4.99 -16.94 -23.23
N SER A 472 -3.68 -17.20 -23.13
CA SER A 472 -2.68 -16.18 -22.92
C SER A 472 -1.53 -16.33 -23.90
N THR A 473 -1.00 -15.19 -24.39
CA THR A 473 0.16 -15.11 -25.27
C THR A 473 1.15 -14.11 -24.69
N SER A 474 2.39 -14.56 -24.44
CA SER A 474 3.46 -13.73 -23.88
C SER A 474 4.35 -13.16 -24.99
N TYR A 475 4.89 -11.96 -24.73
CA TYR A 475 5.82 -11.23 -25.59
C TYR A 475 6.97 -10.69 -24.72
N GLU A 476 8.19 -11.17 -24.98
CA GLU A 476 9.40 -10.78 -24.26
C GLU A 476 9.86 -9.39 -24.69
N ALA A 477 10.25 -8.54 -23.72
CA ALA A 477 10.62 -7.15 -23.98
C ALA A 477 11.94 -7.03 -24.76
N GLU A 478 12.90 -7.93 -24.51
CA GLU A 478 14.18 -7.98 -25.23
C GLU A 478 14.01 -8.38 -26.71
N SER A 479 12.89 -8.99 -27.07
CA SER A 479 12.52 -9.32 -28.47
C SER A 479 11.76 -8.19 -29.17
N ALA A 480 11.40 -7.13 -28.47
CA ALA A 480 10.67 -5.99 -29.01
C ALA A 480 11.61 -4.95 -29.67
N VAL A 481 11.04 -3.90 -30.26
CA VAL A 481 11.82 -2.80 -30.84
C VAL A 481 12.22 -1.81 -29.76
N LEU A 482 13.53 -1.61 -29.58
CA LEU A 482 14.10 -0.70 -28.59
C LEU A 482 14.40 0.65 -29.23
N GLY A 483 13.97 1.74 -28.57
CA GLY A 483 14.21 3.12 -28.99
C GLY A 483 15.08 3.90 -28.01
N GLY A 484 15.84 4.87 -28.53
CA GLY A 484 16.64 5.79 -27.73
C GLY A 484 17.67 5.10 -26.82
N SER A 485 17.55 5.27 -25.51
CA SER A 485 18.46 4.72 -24.51
C SER A 485 18.03 3.32 -24.00
N ALA A 486 16.93 2.75 -24.50
CA ALA A 486 16.48 1.44 -24.09
C ALA A 486 17.53 0.36 -24.38
N VAL A 487 17.82 -0.51 -23.43
CA VAL A 487 18.92 -1.49 -23.50
C VAL A 487 18.54 -2.80 -22.80
N ILE A 488 18.97 -3.93 -23.40
CA ILE A 488 18.83 -5.25 -22.80
C ILE A 488 19.85 -5.40 -21.67
N ALA A 489 19.40 -5.92 -20.54
CA ALA A 489 20.21 -6.21 -19.36
C ALA A 489 19.93 -7.62 -18.82
N SER A 490 20.94 -8.23 -18.19
CA SER A 490 20.77 -9.57 -17.57
C SER A 490 19.86 -9.49 -16.34
N CYS A 491 18.93 -10.42 -16.25
CA CYS A 491 18.01 -10.59 -15.13
C CYS A 491 17.72 -12.08 -14.90
N PRO A 492 18.51 -12.79 -14.08
CA PRO A 492 18.35 -14.24 -13.92
C PRO A 492 16.99 -14.72 -13.39
N ALA A 493 16.23 -13.84 -12.72
CA ALA A 493 14.89 -14.14 -12.22
C ALA A 493 13.78 -13.82 -13.24
N CYS A 494 14.12 -13.08 -14.32
CA CYS A 494 13.17 -12.72 -15.37
C CYS A 494 12.93 -13.86 -16.37
N SER A 495 11.87 -13.76 -17.14
CA SER A 495 11.60 -14.61 -18.28
C SER A 495 12.75 -14.48 -19.30
N GLY A 496 13.17 -15.59 -19.91
CA GLY A 496 14.34 -15.55 -20.81
C GLY A 496 15.69 -15.26 -20.17
N GLY A 497 15.74 -14.77 -18.93
CA GLY A 497 16.96 -14.37 -18.21
C GLY A 497 17.43 -12.95 -18.51
N GLU A 498 16.63 -12.16 -19.19
CA GLU A 498 16.93 -10.80 -19.64
C GLU A 498 15.76 -9.85 -19.33
N LYS A 499 16.01 -8.56 -19.39
CA LYS A 499 15.02 -7.47 -19.25
C LYS A 499 15.42 -6.28 -20.09
N VAL A 500 14.52 -5.33 -20.28
CA VAL A 500 14.80 -4.04 -20.92
C VAL A 500 14.77 -2.93 -19.89
N GLY A 501 15.90 -2.22 -19.74
CA GLY A 501 16.05 -1.03 -18.92
C GLY A 501 16.40 0.20 -19.75
N GLY A 502 16.67 1.32 -19.07
CA GLY A 502 17.03 2.60 -19.71
C GLY A 502 15.87 3.28 -20.43
N LEU A 503 14.66 2.99 -20.00
CA LEU A 503 13.42 3.58 -20.48
C LEU A 503 13.19 4.96 -19.86
N GLY A 504 12.44 5.84 -20.56
CA GLY A 504 11.96 7.14 -20.05
C GLY A 504 12.93 8.32 -20.14
N LEU A 505 12.59 9.45 -19.49
CA LEU A 505 13.22 10.76 -19.64
C LEU A 505 13.39 11.18 -21.11
N GLY A 506 12.35 10.97 -21.89
CA GLY A 506 12.28 11.35 -23.30
C GLY A 506 11.38 10.40 -24.10
N ALA A 507 10.55 10.95 -24.95
CA ALA A 507 9.54 10.22 -25.74
C ALA A 507 10.16 9.16 -26.70
N GLY A 508 11.46 9.24 -26.96
CA GLY A 508 12.19 8.28 -27.80
C GLY A 508 12.71 7.06 -27.02
N ASN A 509 12.81 7.13 -25.68
CA ASN A 509 13.39 6.10 -24.84
C ASN A 509 12.31 5.10 -24.41
N LYS A 510 11.95 4.19 -25.30
CA LYS A 510 10.81 3.31 -25.17
C LYS A 510 11.07 1.91 -25.73
N VAL A 511 10.23 0.96 -25.33
CA VAL A 511 10.13 -0.37 -25.92
C VAL A 511 8.81 -0.48 -26.67
N THR A 512 8.79 -1.12 -27.84
CA THR A 512 7.60 -1.22 -28.70
C THR A 512 7.40 -2.64 -29.21
N PHE A 513 6.29 -3.25 -28.83
CA PHE A 513 5.82 -4.54 -29.31
C PHE A 513 4.97 -4.30 -30.58
N ASN A 514 5.44 -4.72 -31.74
CA ASN A 514 4.74 -4.49 -33.03
C ASN A 514 3.89 -5.67 -33.51
N ASN A 515 3.87 -6.76 -32.77
CA ASN A 515 3.31 -8.04 -33.22
C ASN A 515 2.30 -8.64 -32.23
N VAL A 516 1.64 -7.81 -31.43
CA VAL A 516 0.60 -8.26 -30.50
C VAL A 516 -0.66 -8.61 -31.32
N TYR A 517 -0.93 -9.92 -31.47
CA TYR A 517 -2.01 -10.41 -32.32
C TYR A 517 -3.21 -10.88 -31.52
N VAL A 518 -4.41 -10.44 -31.94
CA VAL A 518 -5.68 -10.96 -31.43
C VAL A 518 -6.64 -11.30 -32.59
N GLU A 519 -7.46 -12.34 -32.38
CA GLU A 519 -8.40 -12.80 -33.41
C GLU A 519 -9.65 -11.94 -33.50
N THR A 520 -10.09 -11.34 -32.41
CA THR A 520 -11.29 -10.48 -32.33
C THR A 520 -10.89 -9.13 -31.71
N ALA A 521 -11.55 -8.06 -32.14
CA ALA A 521 -11.42 -6.77 -31.49
C ALA A 521 -12.18 -6.78 -30.15
N GLY A 522 -11.63 -6.16 -29.11
CA GLY A 522 -12.29 -6.05 -27.79
C GLY A 522 -11.33 -5.75 -26.65
N GLU A 523 -11.84 -5.85 -25.44
CA GLU A 523 -11.07 -5.64 -24.21
C GLU A 523 -10.44 -6.96 -23.74
N TYR A 524 -9.13 -6.91 -23.55
CA TYR A 524 -8.29 -8.00 -23.06
C TYR A 524 -7.66 -7.62 -21.72
N LEU A 525 -7.08 -8.58 -21.04
CA LEU A 525 -6.21 -8.31 -19.90
C LEU A 525 -4.75 -8.36 -20.36
N MET A 526 -3.99 -7.33 -20.06
CA MET A 526 -2.56 -7.24 -20.26
C MET A 526 -1.84 -7.32 -18.91
N GLN A 527 -1.17 -8.43 -18.67
CA GLN A 527 -0.22 -8.55 -17.56
C GLN A 527 1.12 -7.97 -18.01
N VAL A 528 1.70 -7.15 -17.15
CA VAL A 528 3.01 -6.53 -17.34
C VAL A 528 3.92 -7.00 -16.22
N ASP A 529 5.00 -7.68 -16.55
CA ASP A 529 6.01 -8.12 -15.60
C ASP A 529 7.16 -7.12 -15.62
N SER A 530 7.34 -6.39 -14.51
CA SER A 530 8.25 -5.27 -14.41
C SER A 530 9.11 -5.33 -13.13
N MET A 531 10.21 -4.58 -13.11
CA MET A 531 11.11 -4.48 -11.97
C MET A 531 11.38 -3.02 -11.65
N THR A 532 11.20 -2.65 -10.38
CA THR A 532 11.50 -1.32 -9.88
C THR A 532 11.89 -1.36 -8.41
N GLN A 533 12.55 -0.32 -7.96
CA GLN A 533 12.80 -0.03 -6.55
C GLN A 533 12.07 1.28 -6.24
N GLY A 534 11.08 1.22 -5.35
CA GLY A 534 10.09 2.28 -5.17
C GLY A 534 9.08 2.36 -6.32
N LEU A 535 8.19 3.33 -6.24
CA LEU A 535 7.16 3.58 -7.23
C LEU A 535 7.75 4.15 -8.52
N ARG A 536 7.34 3.58 -9.65
CA ARG A 536 7.60 4.10 -11.00
C ARG A 536 6.39 3.88 -11.90
N SER A 537 6.28 4.66 -12.99
CA SER A 537 5.13 4.59 -13.88
C SER A 537 5.56 4.50 -15.33
N TYR A 538 4.85 3.67 -16.08
CA TYR A 538 4.86 3.75 -17.55
C TYR A 538 3.72 4.64 -18.01
N LEU A 539 3.98 5.38 -19.09
CA LEU A 539 2.94 5.80 -20.01
C LEU A 539 2.98 4.82 -21.19
N TYR A 540 1.91 4.06 -21.40
CA TYR A 540 1.82 3.13 -22.52
C TYR A 540 0.76 3.58 -23.53
N SER A 541 0.93 3.22 -24.79
CA SER A 541 -0.05 3.50 -25.85
C SER A 541 -0.26 2.29 -26.74
N VAL A 542 -1.51 2.11 -27.20
CA VAL A 542 -1.91 1.07 -28.16
C VAL A 542 -2.15 1.72 -29.52
N ASP A 543 -1.51 1.21 -30.58
CA ASP A 543 -1.64 1.67 -31.96
C ASP A 543 -1.43 3.18 -32.16
N GLY A 544 -0.60 3.78 -31.29
CA GLY A 544 -0.34 5.22 -31.28
C GLY A 544 -1.51 6.07 -30.83
N GLY A 545 -2.47 5.47 -30.11
CA GLY A 545 -3.59 6.15 -29.45
C GLY A 545 -3.17 6.97 -28.24
N ALA A 546 -4.12 7.40 -27.44
CA ALA A 546 -3.87 8.12 -26.19
C ALA A 546 -2.98 7.30 -25.24
N TYR A 547 -2.13 7.98 -24.50
CA TYR A 547 -1.36 7.36 -23.45
C TYR A 547 -2.27 6.98 -22.28
N GLN A 548 -1.96 5.84 -21.70
CA GLN A 548 -2.55 5.33 -20.46
C GLN A 548 -1.44 5.16 -19.44
N THR A 549 -1.73 5.41 -18.19
CA THR A 549 -0.79 5.22 -17.08
C THR A 549 -0.83 3.78 -16.59
N LEU A 550 0.34 3.27 -16.23
CA LEU A 550 0.51 2.03 -15.48
C LEU A 550 1.53 2.27 -14.37
N ASP A 551 1.03 2.35 -13.16
CA ASP A 551 1.84 2.51 -11.98
C ASP A 551 2.37 1.15 -11.50
N CYS A 552 3.64 1.07 -11.15
CA CYS A 552 4.28 -0.15 -10.71
C CYS A 552 5.11 0.14 -9.46
N GLY A 553 4.70 -0.43 -8.35
CA GLY A 553 5.50 -0.46 -7.12
C GLY A 553 6.38 -1.69 -7.06
N GLY A 554 7.49 -1.60 -6.36
CA GLY A 554 8.39 -2.73 -6.16
C GLY A 554 9.56 -2.39 -5.25
N GLY A 555 10.20 -3.42 -4.70
CA GLY A 555 11.36 -3.27 -3.82
C GLY A 555 12.66 -3.76 -4.43
N SER A 556 12.68 -4.14 -5.72
CA SER A 556 13.87 -4.72 -6.35
C SER A 556 13.90 -4.52 -7.86
N PHE A 557 15.08 -4.17 -8.39
CA PHE A 557 15.35 -4.22 -9.84
C PHE A 557 15.70 -5.63 -10.35
N PHE A 558 15.70 -6.65 -9.50
CA PHE A 558 16.11 -8.02 -9.84
C PHE A 558 15.01 -9.05 -9.69
N LEU A 559 13.87 -8.67 -9.09
CA LEU A 559 12.71 -9.53 -8.87
C LEU A 559 11.50 -8.94 -9.61
N PRO A 560 10.95 -9.63 -10.62
CA PRO A 560 9.79 -9.13 -11.33
C PRO A 560 8.55 -9.17 -10.45
N ALA A 561 7.72 -8.11 -10.57
CA ALA A 561 6.36 -8.05 -10.07
C ALA A 561 5.40 -7.96 -11.26
N SER A 562 4.20 -8.51 -11.10
CA SER A 562 3.19 -8.54 -12.16
C SER A 562 2.05 -7.60 -11.84
N THR A 563 1.70 -6.74 -12.79
CA THR A 563 0.53 -5.87 -12.74
C THR A 563 -0.38 -6.20 -13.92
N THR A 564 -1.69 -6.26 -13.72
CA THR A 564 -2.65 -6.65 -14.77
C THR A 564 -3.68 -5.56 -15.01
N VAL A 565 -3.74 -5.03 -16.24
CA VAL A 565 -4.65 -3.95 -16.63
C VAL A 565 -5.54 -4.36 -17.81
N PRO A 566 -6.75 -3.81 -17.95
CA PRO A 566 -7.55 -3.98 -19.15
C PRO A 566 -6.96 -3.18 -20.32
N VAL A 567 -6.98 -3.77 -21.52
CA VAL A 567 -6.49 -3.13 -22.74
C VAL A 567 -7.40 -3.42 -23.92
N TYR A 568 -7.78 -2.38 -24.67
CA TYR A 568 -8.53 -2.57 -25.91
C TYR A 568 -7.58 -2.85 -27.07
N LEU A 569 -7.81 -3.96 -27.78
CA LEU A 569 -7.04 -4.36 -28.96
C LEU A 569 -7.94 -4.51 -30.18
N GLN A 570 -7.43 -4.05 -31.34
CA GLN A 570 -8.07 -4.24 -32.63
C GLN A 570 -7.84 -5.66 -33.16
N LYS A 571 -8.75 -6.18 -33.97
CA LYS A 571 -8.53 -7.45 -34.65
C LYS A 571 -7.28 -7.43 -35.54
N GLY A 572 -6.40 -8.39 -35.36
CA GLY A 572 -5.14 -8.51 -36.09
C GLY A 572 -3.94 -8.11 -35.24
N PHE A 573 -2.94 -7.53 -35.87
CA PHE A 573 -1.73 -7.08 -35.18
C PHE A 573 -1.92 -5.67 -34.62
N ASN A 574 -1.52 -5.52 -33.37
CA ASN A 574 -1.50 -4.26 -32.63
C ASN A 574 -0.07 -3.90 -32.24
N THR A 575 0.15 -2.63 -31.99
CA THR A 575 1.40 -2.09 -31.48
C THR A 575 1.18 -1.58 -30.06
N ILE A 576 2.01 -2.03 -29.10
CA ILE A 576 1.98 -1.51 -27.73
C ILE A 576 3.35 -0.92 -27.41
N ALA A 577 3.40 0.33 -27.01
CA ALA A 577 4.63 1.03 -26.67
C ALA A 577 4.63 1.47 -25.21
N PHE A 578 5.75 1.26 -24.48
CA PHE A 578 5.95 1.64 -23.08
C PHE A 578 7.12 2.63 -22.96
N GLY A 579 6.95 3.70 -22.21
CA GLY A 579 7.96 4.70 -21.91
C GLY A 579 7.44 5.73 -20.92
N SER A 580 8.16 6.83 -20.71
CA SER A 580 7.68 8.03 -20.03
C SER A 580 8.52 9.23 -20.50
N PRO A 581 7.91 10.37 -20.88
CA PRO A 581 8.69 11.54 -21.29
C PRO A 581 9.34 12.28 -20.12
N VAL A 582 8.80 12.19 -18.90
CA VAL A 582 9.16 13.02 -17.74
C VAL A 582 9.80 12.26 -16.57
N SER A 583 9.63 10.94 -16.53
CA SER A 583 10.13 10.09 -15.42
C SER A 583 10.92 8.88 -15.93
N TYR A 584 11.55 8.13 -15.03
CA TYR A 584 12.12 6.82 -15.30
C TYR A 584 11.06 5.74 -15.00
N PRO A 585 10.48 5.05 -15.99
CA PRO A 585 9.61 3.91 -15.73
C PRO A 585 10.40 2.71 -15.17
N PRO A 586 9.71 1.64 -14.71
CA PRO A 586 10.35 0.37 -14.36
C PRO A 586 11.17 -0.22 -15.52
N ASP A 587 12.05 -1.16 -15.21
CA ASP A 587 12.57 -2.09 -16.22
C ASP A 587 11.47 -3.09 -16.60
N LEU A 588 11.41 -3.52 -17.85
CA LEU A 588 10.37 -4.39 -18.39
C LEU A 588 10.92 -5.79 -18.71
N ASP A 589 10.28 -6.84 -18.18
CA ASP A 589 10.55 -8.24 -18.54
C ASP A 589 9.72 -8.63 -19.76
N LYS A 590 8.41 -8.67 -19.61
CA LYS A 590 7.49 -9.08 -20.67
C LYS A 590 6.09 -8.51 -20.47
N ILE A 591 5.26 -8.68 -21.52
CA ILE A 591 3.81 -8.55 -21.41
C ILE A 591 3.14 -9.88 -21.78
N ALA A 592 1.94 -10.14 -21.20
CA ALA A 592 1.11 -11.27 -21.57
C ALA A 592 -0.33 -10.81 -21.79
N ILE A 593 -0.86 -11.10 -22.97
CA ILE A 593 -2.24 -10.76 -23.35
C ILE A 593 -3.13 -11.98 -23.12
N SER A 594 -4.20 -11.83 -22.34
CA SER A 594 -5.13 -12.89 -22.01
C SER A 594 -6.59 -12.48 -22.22
N GLY A 595 -7.46 -13.45 -22.51
CA GLY A 595 -8.89 -13.25 -22.77
C GLY A 595 -9.27 -13.48 -24.23
N ASN A 596 -10.49 -13.12 -24.56
CA ASN A 596 -11.11 -13.31 -25.88
C ASN A 596 -11.80 -12.04 -26.39
N GLY A 597 -11.51 -10.89 -25.78
CA GLY A 597 -12.02 -9.57 -26.18
C GLY A 597 -13.37 -9.19 -25.55
N ASP A 598 -13.75 -9.84 -24.44
CA ASP A 598 -15.04 -9.62 -23.77
C ASP A 598 -14.90 -9.15 -22.30
N PHE A 599 -13.72 -8.68 -21.90
CA PHE A 599 -13.53 -8.17 -20.54
C PHE A 599 -14.35 -6.88 -20.33
N PRO A 600 -15.15 -6.77 -19.27
CA PRO A 600 -15.93 -5.57 -19.00
C PRO A 600 -15.04 -4.48 -18.38
N ARG A 601 -14.77 -3.42 -19.14
CA ARG A 601 -14.01 -2.26 -18.68
C ARG A 601 -14.92 -1.19 -18.08
N PRO A 602 -14.49 -0.43 -17.05
CA PRO A 602 -15.14 0.82 -16.64
C PRO A 602 -15.27 1.80 -17.81
N ALA A 603 -16.30 2.63 -17.79
CA ALA A 603 -16.59 3.55 -18.90
C ALA A 603 -15.83 4.89 -18.81
N SER A 604 -14.95 5.06 -17.83
CA SER A 604 -14.06 6.21 -17.68
C SER A 604 -12.90 6.18 -18.66
N ASN A 605 -12.37 7.36 -19.00
CA ASN A 605 -11.15 7.51 -19.77
C ASN A 605 -10.28 8.58 -19.12
N THR A 606 -9.03 8.24 -18.85
CA THR A 606 -8.01 9.10 -18.25
C THR A 606 -7.10 9.71 -19.32
N TYR A 607 -6.67 10.97 -19.12
CA TYR A 607 -5.80 11.71 -20.02
C TYR A 607 -4.77 12.49 -19.21
N GLU A 608 -3.49 12.16 -19.37
CA GLU A 608 -2.36 12.76 -18.66
C GLU A 608 -1.99 14.12 -19.25
N ALA A 609 -1.74 15.11 -18.38
CA ALA A 609 -1.51 16.47 -18.82
C ALA A 609 -0.13 16.70 -19.41
N GLU A 610 0.91 16.02 -18.92
CA GLU A 610 2.30 16.17 -19.41
C GLU A 610 2.51 15.64 -20.83
N VAL A 611 1.59 14.83 -21.35
CA VAL A 611 1.59 14.33 -22.73
C VAL A 611 0.50 14.94 -23.60
N ALA A 612 -0.29 15.88 -23.07
CA ALA A 612 -1.24 16.68 -23.82
C ALA A 612 -0.50 17.69 -24.74
N THR A 613 -1.23 18.50 -25.49
CA THR A 613 -0.63 19.59 -26.24
C THR A 613 -0.29 20.75 -25.30
N LEU A 614 1.00 20.94 -25.03
CA LEU A 614 1.51 22.00 -24.15
C LEU A 614 1.84 23.26 -24.98
N GLY A 615 1.19 24.39 -24.63
CA GLY A 615 1.36 25.66 -25.31
C GLY A 615 2.31 26.61 -24.59
N GLY A 616 3.00 27.49 -25.32
CA GLY A 616 3.81 28.56 -24.76
C GLY A 616 4.96 28.08 -23.88
N THR A 617 4.90 28.42 -22.57
CA THR A 617 5.93 28.09 -21.59
C THR A 617 5.52 26.87 -20.69
N VAL A 618 4.41 26.25 -20.99
CA VAL A 618 3.97 25.04 -20.24
C VAL A 618 4.94 23.91 -20.49
N ILE A 619 5.31 23.21 -19.42
CA ILE A 619 6.22 22.05 -19.47
C ILE A 619 5.62 20.86 -18.76
N GLY A 620 5.93 19.66 -19.25
CA GLY A 620 5.75 18.44 -18.46
C GLY A 620 6.91 18.31 -17.47
N GLU A 621 6.60 18.02 -16.22
CA GLU A 621 7.60 17.87 -15.17
C GLU A 621 7.26 16.71 -14.24
N PHE A 622 8.27 16.18 -13.53
CA PHE A 622 8.12 15.11 -12.58
C PHE A 622 7.35 15.56 -11.32
N SER A 623 6.48 14.70 -10.81
CA SER A 623 5.70 14.93 -9.59
C SER A 623 5.42 13.60 -8.88
N ASN A 624 5.86 13.43 -7.63
CA ASN A 624 5.82 12.16 -6.89
C ASN A 624 4.42 11.56 -6.70
N TYR A 625 3.44 12.39 -6.36
CA TYR A 625 2.08 11.93 -6.05
C TYR A 625 1.11 12.01 -7.24
N SER A 626 1.58 12.53 -8.37
CA SER A 626 0.77 12.65 -9.59
C SER A 626 0.63 11.29 -10.30
N SER A 627 -0.44 11.15 -11.07
CA SER A 627 -0.62 10.05 -12.01
C SER A 627 0.55 10.00 -13.00
N GLY A 628 1.02 8.82 -13.36
CA GLY A 628 2.16 8.69 -14.27
C GLY A 628 3.47 9.29 -13.76
N LEU A 629 3.53 9.78 -12.50
CA LEU A 629 4.62 10.55 -11.93
C LEU A 629 4.93 11.81 -12.74
N GLY A 630 3.92 12.42 -13.38
CA GLY A 630 4.05 13.60 -14.22
C GLY A 630 2.95 14.62 -13.99
N LYS A 631 3.20 15.87 -14.37
CA LYS A 631 2.20 16.94 -14.41
C LYS A 631 2.58 18.00 -15.46
N ALA A 632 1.64 18.84 -15.82
CA ALA A 632 1.89 20.04 -16.61
C ALA A 632 1.99 21.27 -15.70
N GLY A 633 3.16 21.90 -15.66
CA GLY A 633 3.43 23.11 -14.88
C GLY A 633 3.54 24.37 -15.75
N ASN A 634 3.61 25.56 -15.09
CA ASN A 634 3.71 26.87 -15.75
C ASN A 634 2.49 27.25 -16.63
N ILE A 635 1.32 26.79 -16.29
CA ILE A 635 0.07 27.12 -16.99
C ILE A 635 -0.35 28.54 -16.65
N GLY A 636 -0.76 29.31 -17.68
CA GLY A 636 -1.23 30.69 -17.49
C GLY A 636 -0.10 31.74 -17.50
N GLY A 637 -0.38 32.95 -17.03
CA GLY A 637 0.50 34.10 -17.17
C GLY A 637 0.64 34.59 -18.63
N GLY A 638 -0.26 34.15 -19.50
CA GLY A 638 -0.33 34.49 -20.92
C GLY A 638 -1.26 33.56 -21.69
N ALA A 639 -1.98 34.07 -22.68
CA ALA A 639 -2.97 33.31 -23.45
C ALA A 639 -2.38 32.10 -24.22
N ALA A 640 -1.06 32.09 -24.49
CA ALA A 640 -0.41 30.98 -25.17
C ALA A 640 -0.05 29.82 -24.21
N ASN A 641 -0.03 30.05 -22.90
CA ASN A 641 0.42 29.12 -21.90
C ASN A 641 -0.76 28.23 -21.43
N SER A 642 -1.10 27.23 -22.23
CA SER A 642 -2.27 26.39 -22.03
C SER A 642 -1.94 24.90 -22.21
N VAL A 643 -2.76 24.05 -21.59
CA VAL A 643 -2.80 22.61 -21.82
C VAL A 643 -4.06 22.27 -22.62
N THR A 644 -3.91 21.49 -23.69
CA THR A 644 -5.02 21.11 -24.56
C THR A 644 -5.05 19.60 -24.80
N PHE A 645 -6.13 18.98 -24.37
CA PHE A 645 -6.48 17.58 -24.66
C PHE A 645 -7.29 17.53 -25.96
N SER A 646 -6.71 17.08 -27.05
CA SER A 646 -7.33 17.10 -28.37
C SER A 646 -8.08 15.81 -28.73
N ASN A 647 -7.92 14.75 -27.93
CA ASN A 647 -8.41 13.41 -28.25
C ASN A 647 -9.39 12.87 -27.20
N VAL A 648 -10.14 13.73 -26.52
CA VAL A 648 -11.15 13.33 -25.52
C VAL A 648 -12.33 12.68 -26.26
N THR A 649 -12.45 11.34 -26.16
CA THR A 649 -13.42 10.58 -26.96
C THR A 649 -14.52 10.02 -26.08
N VAL A 650 -15.78 10.26 -26.48
CA VAL A 650 -16.97 9.72 -25.82
C VAL A 650 -17.91 9.04 -26.82
N PRO A 651 -18.63 7.97 -26.41
CA PRO A 651 -19.47 7.19 -27.32
C PRO A 651 -20.76 7.89 -27.75
N SER A 652 -21.27 8.83 -26.95
CA SER A 652 -22.54 9.52 -27.19
C SER A 652 -22.48 10.99 -26.81
N THR A 653 -23.31 11.82 -27.42
CA THR A 653 -23.48 13.21 -26.99
C THR A 653 -24.27 13.27 -25.69
N GLY A 654 -23.78 14.00 -24.69
CA GLY A 654 -24.44 14.13 -23.39
C GLY A 654 -23.64 14.88 -22.35
N THR A 655 -24.13 14.83 -21.11
CA THR A 655 -23.43 15.32 -19.93
C THR A 655 -22.52 14.20 -19.41
N TYR A 656 -21.28 14.56 -19.12
CA TYR A 656 -20.28 13.68 -18.52
C TYR A 656 -19.77 14.31 -17.21
N GLN A 657 -19.23 13.49 -16.31
CA GLN A 657 -18.41 13.94 -15.19
C GLN A 657 -17.00 14.19 -15.74
N LEU A 658 -16.43 15.32 -15.44
CA LEU A 658 -15.04 15.66 -15.70
C LEU A 658 -14.35 15.83 -14.34
N GLU A 659 -13.48 14.90 -14.01
CA GLU A 659 -12.53 15.05 -12.92
C GLU A 659 -11.31 15.81 -13.43
N ILE A 660 -10.80 16.71 -12.62
CA ILE A 660 -9.60 17.53 -12.89
C ILE A 660 -8.72 17.39 -11.66
N ASP A 661 -7.57 16.73 -11.81
CA ASP A 661 -6.58 16.60 -10.76
C ASP A 661 -5.54 17.70 -10.93
N TYR A 662 -5.47 18.57 -9.92
CA TYR A 662 -4.65 19.78 -9.97
C TYR A 662 -3.83 19.98 -8.70
N GLN A 663 -2.76 20.77 -8.81
CA GLN A 663 -1.89 21.12 -7.68
C GLN A 663 -1.73 22.63 -7.60
N THR A 664 -1.96 23.20 -6.41
CA THR A 664 -1.79 24.63 -6.16
C THR A 664 -1.58 24.94 -4.70
N SER A 665 -0.83 25.99 -4.38
CA SER A 665 -0.76 26.57 -3.04
C SER A 665 -1.62 27.84 -3.00
N GLY A 666 -2.75 27.77 -2.29
CA GLY A 666 -3.77 28.81 -2.29
C GLY A 666 -4.68 28.78 -3.54
N VAL A 667 -5.54 29.78 -3.65
CA VAL A 667 -6.53 29.86 -4.74
C VAL A 667 -5.87 30.32 -6.05
N ARG A 668 -6.08 29.53 -7.12
CA ARG A 668 -5.79 29.88 -8.50
C ARG A 668 -6.92 29.47 -9.42
N SER A 669 -7.02 30.09 -10.61
CA SER A 669 -8.12 29.83 -11.53
C SER A 669 -7.62 29.27 -12.86
N TYR A 670 -8.36 28.27 -13.39
CA TYR A 670 -8.35 27.95 -14.81
C TYR A 670 -9.47 28.70 -15.53
N PHE A 671 -9.22 29.02 -16.79
CA PHE A 671 -10.25 29.28 -17.78
C PHE A 671 -10.30 28.06 -18.70
N MET A 672 -11.33 27.22 -18.53
CA MET A 672 -11.53 25.98 -19.28
C MET A 672 -12.45 26.22 -20.47
N SER A 673 -12.09 25.71 -21.65
CA SER A 673 -12.98 25.68 -22.81
C SER A 673 -13.15 24.28 -23.38
N VAL A 674 -14.36 23.98 -23.87
CA VAL A 674 -14.70 22.70 -24.52
C VAL A 674 -15.02 22.97 -25.98
N ASN A 675 -14.36 22.27 -26.91
CA ASN A 675 -14.53 22.37 -28.35
C ASN A 675 -14.44 23.81 -28.88
N GLY A 676 -13.57 24.65 -28.27
CA GLY A 676 -13.40 26.06 -28.61
C GLY A 676 -14.61 26.93 -28.29
N GLY A 677 -15.49 26.47 -27.39
CA GLY A 677 -16.64 27.23 -26.87
C GLY A 677 -16.24 28.34 -25.90
N ALA A 678 -17.22 28.91 -25.22
CA ALA A 678 -16.98 29.92 -24.19
C ALA A 678 -16.17 29.36 -23.02
N GLU A 679 -15.26 30.15 -22.49
CA GLU A 679 -14.48 29.80 -21.32
C GLU A 679 -15.35 29.78 -20.05
N THR A 680 -15.09 28.80 -19.19
CA THR A 680 -15.63 28.69 -17.83
C THR A 680 -14.49 28.90 -16.84
N GLU A 681 -14.65 29.83 -15.93
CA GLU A 681 -13.69 30.05 -14.84
C GLU A 681 -13.90 29.03 -13.73
N LEU A 682 -12.81 28.41 -13.30
CA LEU A 682 -12.77 27.41 -12.21
C LEU A 682 -11.77 27.88 -11.17
N ASP A 683 -12.28 28.38 -10.03
CA ASP A 683 -11.48 28.78 -8.88
C ASP A 683 -11.18 27.54 -8.03
N LEU A 684 -9.91 27.18 -7.93
CA LEU A 684 -9.42 25.97 -7.31
C LEU A 684 -8.45 26.31 -6.18
N ASN A 685 -8.56 25.61 -5.05
CA ASN A 685 -7.75 25.84 -3.86
C ASN A 685 -7.04 24.55 -3.45
N GLY A 686 -5.77 24.66 -3.08
CA GLY A 686 -4.96 23.56 -2.58
C GLY A 686 -3.93 24.06 -1.57
N SER A 687 -3.25 23.13 -0.92
CA SER A 687 -2.27 23.40 0.13
C SER A 687 -0.85 23.47 -0.43
N THR A 688 -0.54 22.72 -1.48
CA THR A 688 0.81 22.52 -2.00
C THR A 688 0.80 22.29 -3.52
N PHE A 689 1.97 22.43 -4.16
CA PHE A 689 2.20 22.04 -5.54
C PHE A 689 2.71 20.60 -5.68
N SER A 690 2.71 19.81 -4.58
CA SER A 690 3.14 18.43 -4.57
C SER A 690 1.98 17.45 -4.65
N ASP A 691 0.88 17.74 -3.97
CA ASP A 691 -0.22 16.81 -3.77
C ASP A 691 -1.39 17.16 -4.71
N PRO A 692 -1.78 16.27 -5.62
CA PRO A 692 -2.94 16.50 -6.49
C PRO A 692 -4.24 16.50 -5.67
N VAL A 693 -5.13 17.40 -6.02
CA VAL A 693 -6.47 17.53 -5.45
C VAL A 693 -7.48 17.35 -6.57
N PRO A 694 -8.43 16.40 -6.47
CA PRO A 694 -9.45 16.22 -7.49
C PRO A 694 -10.58 17.23 -7.34
N THR A 695 -11.13 17.67 -8.47
CA THR A 695 -12.43 18.33 -8.54
C THR A 695 -13.26 17.74 -9.65
N VAL A 696 -14.55 17.49 -9.40
CA VAL A 696 -15.46 16.88 -10.39
C VAL A 696 -16.52 17.89 -10.80
N ILE A 697 -16.64 18.14 -12.10
CA ILE A 697 -17.64 19.05 -12.67
C ILE A 697 -18.41 18.38 -13.82
N PRO A 698 -19.68 18.76 -14.07
CA PRO A 698 -20.41 18.32 -15.25
C PRO A 698 -19.90 19.04 -16.51
N VAL A 699 -19.72 18.30 -17.62
CA VAL A 699 -19.31 18.85 -18.91
C VAL A 699 -20.17 18.29 -20.04
N GLN A 700 -20.49 19.13 -21.06
CA GLN A 700 -21.20 18.71 -22.24
C GLN A 700 -20.20 18.29 -23.34
N LEU A 701 -20.28 17.02 -23.75
CA LEU A 701 -19.44 16.48 -24.82
C LEU A 701 -20.28 15.94 -25.98
N HIS A 702 -19.71 16.00 -27.20
CA HIS A 702 -20.31 15.42 -28.40
C HIS A 702 -19.79 14.01 -28.65
N ALA A 703 -20.60 13.14 -29.23
CA ALA A 703 -20.18 11.82 -29.66
C ALA A 703 -18.93 11.91 -30.56
N GLY A 704 -17.95 11.06 -30.30
CA GLY A 704 -16.64 11.08 -30.95
C GLY A 704 -15.64 11.97 -30.20
N THR A 705 -14.72 12.58 -30.93
CA THR A 705 -13.58 13.31 -30.37
C THR A 705 -13.97 14.74 -29.99
N ASN A 706 -13.55 15.15 -28.81
CA ASN A 706 -13.71 16.50 -28.26
C ASN A 706 -12.33 17.07 -27.91
N THR A 707 -12.30 18.39 -27.72
CA THR A 707 -11.12 19.13 -27.24
C THR A 707 -11.48 19.83 -25.92
N ILE A 708 -10.62 19.66 -24.90
CA ILE A 708 -10.72 20.39 -23.63
C ILE A 708 -9.42 21.15 -23.41
N SER A 709 -9.50 22.45 -23.17
CA SER A 709 -8.32 23.32 -22.97
C SER A 709 -8.40 24.02 -21.63
N PHE A 710 -7.25 24.15 -20.96
CA PHE A 710 -7.06 24.84 -19.69
C PHE A 710 -5.98 25.92 -19.86
N GLY A 711 -6.24 27.13 -19.38
CA GLY A 711 -5.30 28.23 -19.42
C GLY A 711 -5.71 29.36 -18.49
N ASN A 712 -4.90 30.43 -18.40
CA ASN A 712 -5.24 31.68 -17.75
C ASN A 712 -4.42 32.81 -18.39
N ALA A 713 -5.07 33.67 -19.16
CA ALA A 713 -4.37 34.74 -19.91
C ALA A 713 -3.78 35.82 -19.00
N SER A 714 -4.32 36.01 -17.81
CA SER A 714 -4.00 37.15 -16.92
C SER A 714 -3.21 36.75 -15.67
N GLY A 715 -3.32 35.50 -15.21
CA GLY A 715 -2.69 35.00 -13.99
C GLY A 715 -2.10 33.60 -14.19
N TYR A 716 -1.30 33.13 -13.23
CA TYR A 716 -0.89 31.75 -13.20
C TYR A 716 -2.04 30.88 -12.73
N ALA A 717 -2.28 29.79 -13.46
CA ALA A 717 -3.23 28.74 -13.09
C ALA A 717 -2.59 27.72 -12.12
N PRO A 718 -3.36 26.76 -11.55
CA PRO A 718 -2.79 25.55 -10.93
C PRO A 718 -1.91 24.76 -11.91
N ASP A 719 -1.04 23.89 -11.42
CA ASP A 719 -0.47 22.83 -12.24
C ASP A 719 -1.52 21.75 -12.46
N LEU A 720 -1.50 21.06 -13.58
CA LEU A 720 -2.48 20.06 -13.98
C LEU A 720 -1.81 18.68 -14.05
N ASP A 721 -2.38 17.72 -13.32
CA ASP A 721 -1.95 16.34 -13.31
C ASP A 721 -2.63 15.57 -14.46
N ARG A 722 -3.93 15.34 -14.36
CA ARG A 722 -4.71 14.61 -15.36
C ARG A 722 -6.14 15.09 -15.41
N ILE A 723 -6.88 14.58 -16.39
CA ILE A 723 -8.35 14.63 -16.40
C ILE A 723 -8.93 13.23 -16.58
N VAL A 724 -10.07 12.96 -15.91
CA VAL A 724 -10.86 11.74 -16.11
C VAL A 724 -12.24 12.12 -16.61
N VAL A 725 -12.70 11.44 -17.66
CA VAL A 725 -14.03 11.64 -18.26
C VAL A 725 -14.86 10.38 -18.05
N ALA A 726 -15.95 10.49 -17.29
CA ALA A 726 -16.85 9.40 -16.99
C ALA A 726 -18.30 9.74 -17.34
N PRO A 727 -19.17 8.76 -17.67
CA PRO A 727 -20.60 8.99 -17.86
C PRO A 727 -21.22 9.59 -16.59
N SER A 728 -22.21 10.49 -16.75
CA SER A 728 -23.07 10.94 -15.63
C SER A 728 -24.17 9.91 -15.44
N TYR A 729 -24.28 9.35 -14.23
CA TYR A 729 -25.28 8.35 -13.86
C TYR A 729 -26.43 8.97 -13.07
#